data_52b14347d138ef85913494122b02e260
#
_entry.id   52b14347d138ef85913494122b02e260
#
_cell.length_a   1.000
_cell.length_b   1.000
_cell.length_c   1.000
_cell.angle_alpha   90.00
_cell.angle_beta   90.00
_cell.angle_gamma   90.00
#
_symmetry.space_group_name_H-M   'P 1'
#
loop_
_entity.id
_entity.type
_entity.pdbx_description
1 polymer ?
#
loop_
_entity_poly.entity_id
_entity_poly.type
_entity_poly.pdbx_seq_one_letter_code
_entity_poly.pdbx_strand_id
1 'polypeptide(L)'
;MNKYCGALAAIILAAICYAMSRLPTPTPREMAALAARFSFKRCPLPETPDHGPYKMVRNVHPSLERISAWVSSMGAAVTLADLDGDGLPNDLCYVDPRTDLVTVAPVPGTKDRYAPFVLNPAPLPCDAATTAPMGTLAGDFNEDGLMDLLVYYWGRTPVLFLRKKSDFGSSGASLSRAEYVASELVEGGERWYSSTAVQADLDGDGHVDLLIGNYFPDGARILDPKAGGTEVLHQGKSKALNGGYKHVFLWQPALVVDAPAARYKEVKNVFSDEVARGWTLAMGAADLDGDLLPELYIANDFGPDRLLHNRSTPGNLQFAVLEGTRDFTTPKSCVLGHDSFKGMGIDFGDINGDGLLDIYVSNIATRFGLTESHFLWLSTGEVGKMKQGIAPYINASEVLGLSRSGFSWEARLADFDNDGVLEAMQACGFIKGKINRWPELQALGTSNDQIVHNPRFWPNFKPGADLSGHDCNPFFVRGVDGRYYNIAAPLGLVEPMVSRGIAIADVDGDGRLDFVTANQWGPSYLFHNESPNTGAFLGLHLIHPNGSPAIGAVARLGLPNGRKLVAQVDGGTGHSGRRSPDIHFGLGKWEKSEPVRVEISWRNQQGKVQHWALELVPGWHTVQLRNVDALGISTLGAQKTVKAAIHSMASAGGTVRTSEP
;
A
#
# COMPACT_ATOMS: atom_id res chain seq x y z
N MET A 1 -27.68 54.26 19.77
CA MET A 1 -26.31 53.69 19.67
C MET A 1 -26.26 52.21 20.05
N ASN A 2 -26.99 51.70 21.06
CA ASN A 2 -26.86 50.32 21.52
C ASN A 2 -27.34 49.17 20.58
N LYS A 3 -28.18 49.43 19.56
CA LYS A 3 -28.71 48.36 18.71
C LYS A 3 -27.69 47.78 17.70
N TYR A 4 -26.68 48.56 17.34
CA TYR A 4 -25.66 48.12 16.37
C TYR A 4 -24.38 47.57 17.02
N CYS A 5 -24.12 47.85 18.30
CA CYS A 5 -22.94 47.38 19.01
C CYS A 5 -22.90 45.84 19.11
N GLY A 6 -24.06 45.20 19.37
CA GLY A 6 -24.16 43.76 19.43
C GLY A 6 -23.91 43.07 18.07
N ALA A 7 -24.47 43.63 17.01
CA ALA A 7 -24.24 43.10 15.65
C ALA A 7 -22.78 43.28 15.22
N LEU A 8 -22.15 44.43 15.54
CA LEU A 8 -20.74 44.66 15.24
C LEU A 8 -19.83 43.71 16.03
N ALA A 9 -20.11 43.50 17.29
CA ALA A 9 -19.37 42.56 18.11
C ALA A 9 -19.49 41.11 17.58
N ALA A 10 -20.69 40.68 17.14
CA ALA A 10 -20.91 39.38 16.54
C ALA A 10 -20.14 39.22 15.21
N ILE A 11 -20.13 40.25 14.36
CA ILE A 11 -19.38 40.27 13.08
C ILE A 11 -17.86 40.17 13.37
N ILE A 12 -17.35 40.93 14.35
CA ILE A 12 -15.94 40.92 14.73
C ILE A 12 -15.59 39.54 15.27
N LEU A 13 -16.41 38.94 16.14
CA LEU A 13 -16.20 37.61 16.66
C LEU A 13 -16.20 36.56 15.54
N ALA A 14 -17.17 36.63 14.64
CA ALA A 14 -17.21 35.73 13.48
C ALA A 14 -15.99 35.89 12.57
N ALA A 15 -15.52 37.11 12.33
CA ALA A 15 -14.28 37.37 11.58
C ALA A 15 -13.03 36.84 12.29
N ILE A 16 -12.95 36.98 13.61
CA ILE A 16 -11.86 36.39 14.40
C ILE A 16 -11.91 34.88 14.34
N CYS A 17 -13.07 34.25 14.58
CA CYS A 17 -13.24 32.82 14.47
C CYS A 17 -12.88 32.31 13.05
N TYR A 18 -13.31 33.01 12.01
CA TYR A 18 -12.95 32.70 10.64
C TYR A 18 -11.45 32.82 10.39
N ALA A 19 -10.80 33.87 10.88
CA ALA A 19 -9.34 34.03 10.73
C ALA A 19 -8.56 32.95 11.50
N MET A 20 -9.03 32.59 12.69
CA MET A 20 -8.43 31.51 13.50
C MET A 20 -8.67 30.12 12.93
N SER A 21 -9.76 29.90 12.21
CA SER A 21 -10.06 28.62 11.58
C SER A 21 -9.38 28.42 10.21
N ARG A 22 -8.75 29.46 9.65
CA ARG A 22 -8.00 29.33 8.39
C ARG A 22 -6.71 28.53 8.63
N LEU A 23 -6.55 27.47 7.85
CA LEU A 23 -5.27 26.77 7.80
C LEU A 23 -4.18 27.68 7.21
N PRO A 24 -2.95 27.62 7.70
CA PRO A 24 -1.82 28.32 7.11
C PRO A 24 -1.70 27.95 5.63
N THR A 25 -1.56 28.95 4.78
CA THR A 25 -1.29 28.77 3.36
C THR A 25 0.10 29.29 3.08
N PRO A 26 0.99 28.49 2.49
CA PRO A 26 2.34 28.93 2.14
C PRO A 26 2.25 30.01 1.05
N THR A 27 3.23 30.89 1.04
CA THR A 27 3.36 31.88 -0.02
C THR A 27 3.71 31.21 -1.35
N PRO A 28 3.41 31.81 -2.51
CA PRO A 28 3.84 31.27 -3.79
C PRO A 28 5.34 31.01 -3.90
N ARG A 29 6.16 31.79 -3.19
CA ARG A 29 7.61 31.60 -3.14
C ARG A 29 8.00 30.36 -2.34
N GLU A 30 7.35 30.12 -1.19
CA GLU A 30 7.55 28.91 -0.40
C GLU A 30 7.11 27.65 -1.16
N MET A 31 5.93 27.71 -1.82
CA MET A 31 5.46 26.62 -2.67
C MET A 31 6.44 26.29 -3.80
N ALA A 32 6.96 27.32 -4.48
CA ALA A 32 7.95 27.12 -5.53
C ALA A 32 9.27 26.54 -4.98
N ALA A 33 9.68 26.95 -3.79
CA ALA A 33 10.89 26.41 -3.16
C ALA A 33 10.74 24.94 -2.75
N LEU A 34 9.57 24.54 -2.25
CA LEU A 34 9.26 23.14 -1.96
C LEU A 34 9.23 22.30 -3.24
N ALA A 35 8.57 22.80 -4.28
CA ALA A 35 8.47 22.08 -5.56
C ALA A 35 9.82 21.93 -6.28
N ALA A 36 10.72 22.89 -6.13
CA ALA A 36 12.06 22.83 -6.74
C ALA A 36 12.95 21.67 -6.22
N ARG A 37 12.55 21.02 -5.14
CA ARG A 37 13.23 19.83 -4.59
C ARG A 37 12.97 18.59 -5.44
N PHE A 38 11.85 18.53 -6.17
CA PHE A 38 11.34 17.34 -6.83
C PHE A 38 11.22 17.54 -8.35
N SER A 39 11.46 16.46 -9.07
CA SER A 39 11.21 16.38 -10.51
C SER A 39 10.85 14.94 -10.88
N PHE A 40 9.75 14.73 -11.57
CA PHE A 40 9.31 13.41 -11.98
C PHE A 40 9.04 13.35 -13.48
N LYS A 41 9.60 12.34 -14.14
CA LYS A 41 9.33 12.05 -15.54
C LYS A 41 8.28 10.97 -15.66
N ARG A 42 7.14 11.32 -16.25
CA ARG A 42 6.03 10.38 -16.45
C ARG A 42 6.25 9.50 -17.68
N CYS A 43 6.13 8.18 -17.49
CA CYS A 43 6.20 7.17 -18.55
C CYS A 43 4.96 6.26 -18.48
N PRO A 44 4.25 5.96 -19.60
CA PRO A 44 3.14 5.02 -19.59
C PRO A 44 3.66 3.61 -19.32
N LEU A 45 2.85 2.80 -18.62
CA LEU A 45 3.17 1.38 -18.44
C LEU A 45 3.02 0.62 -19.77
N PRO A 46 3.82 -0.44 -20.00
CA PRO A 46 3.68 -1.30 -21.17
C PRO A 46 2.29 -1.95 -21.19
N GLU A 47 1.64 -1.96 -22.34
CA GLU A 47 0.37 -2.68 -22.55
C GLU A 47 0.64 -3.96 -23.34
N THR A 48 -0.08 -5.04 -23.03
CA THR A 48 0.00 -6.27 -23.80
C THR A 48 -0.78 -6.12 -25.11
N PRO A 49 -0.25 -6.57 -26.24
CA PRO A 49 -1.01 -6.61 -27.48
C PRO A 49 -2.18 -7.62 -27.37
N ASP A 50 -3.19 -7.48 -28.22
CA ASP A 50 -4.34 -8.40 -28.34
C ASP A 50 -5.28 -8.46 -27.13
N HIS A 51 -5.44 -7.38 -26.40
CA HIS A 51 -6.29 -7.29 -25.21
C HIS A 51 -7.81 -7.16 -25.49
N GLY A 52 -8.24 -7.10 -26.74
CA GLY A 52 -9.64 -6.85 -27.08
C GLY A 52 -10.10 -5.41 -26.78
N PRO A 53 -11.41 -5.10 -26.91
CA PRO A 53 -11.92 -3.75 -26.66
C PRO A 53 -11.86 -3.38 -25.19
N TYR A 54 -11.51 -2.12 -24.91
CA TYR A 54 -11.52 -1.57 -23.54
C TYR A 54 -12.93 -1.49 -22.97
N LYS A 55 -13.07 -1.93 -21.73
CA LYS A 55 -14.29 -1.79 -20.91
C LYS A 55 -14.28 -0.42 -20.22
N MET A 56 -15.48 0.10 -19.94
CA MET A 56 -15.70 1.29 -19.10
C MET A 56 -16.49 0.95 -17.84
N VAL A 57 -17.21 -0.17 -17.87
CA VAL A 57 -18.03 -0.68 -16.78
C VAL A 57 -18.09 -2.20 -16.93
N ARG A 58 -18.04 -2.94 -15.84
CA ARG A 58 -18.24 -4.40 -15.82
C ARG A 58 -19.72 -4.74 -15.82
N ASN A 59 -20.04 -5.94 -16.30
CA ASN A 59 -21.36 -6.53 -16.09
C ASN A 59 -21.55 -6.83 -14.59
N VAL A 60 -22.75 -6.57 -14.09
CA VAL A 60 -23.09 -6.75 -12.68
C VAL A 60 -24.39 -7.54 -12.55
N HIS A 61 -24.65 -8.07 -11.36
CA HIS A 61 -25.93 -8.67 -11.00
C HIS A 61 -27.10 -7.72 -11.36
N PRO A 62 -28.25 -8.23 -11.89
CA PRO A 62 -29.36 -7.37 -12.33
C PRO A 62 -29.89 -6.38 -11.29
N SER A 63 -29.88 -6.77 -10.00
CA SER A 63 -30.28 -5.86 -8.91
C SER A 63 -29.31 -4.69 -8.67
N LEU A 64 -28.08 -4.77 -9.19
CA LEU A 64 -27.04 -3.74 -9.05
C LEU A 64 -26.85 -2.86 -10.30
N GLU A 65 -27.62 -3.12 -11.36
CA GLU A 65 -27.52 -2.41 -12.64
C GLU A 65 -27.56 -0.88 -12.50
N ARG A 66 -28.34 -0.38 -11.56
CA ARG A 66 -28.45 1.06 -11.24
C ARG A 66 -27.13 1.67 -10.76
N ILE A 67 -26.28 0.87 -10.15
CA ILE A 67 -25.00 1.29 -9.57
C ILE A 67 -23.81 0.60 -10.23
N SER A 68 -23.95 0.19 -11.50
CA SER A 68 -22.92 -0.57 -12.21
C SER A 68 -21.58 0.15 -12.29
N ALA A 69 -21.54 1.47 -12.49
CA ALA A 69 -20.31 2.24 -12.50
C ALA A 69 -19.67 2.33 -11.10
N TRP A 70 -20.46 2.35 -10.03
CA TRP A 70 -19.94 2.30 -8.65
C TRP A 70 -19.30 0.94 -8.35
N VAL A 71 -20.00 -0.16 -8.64
CA VAL A 71 -19.45 -1.54 -8.49
C VAL A 71 -18.17 -1.72 -9.31
N SER A 72 -18.14 -1.14 -10.52
CA SER A 72 -17.00 -1.29 -11.44
C SER A 72 -15.80 -0.41 -11.11
N SER A 73 -15.87 0.44 -10.11
CA SER A 73 -14.84 1.45 -9.87
C SER A 73 -13.62 0.96 -9.06
N MET A 74 -13.41 -0.33 -8.99
CA MET A 74 -12.26 -0.98 -8.35
C MET A 74 -11.53 -1.93 -9.31
N GLY A 75 -10.28 -2.27 -8.99
CA GLY A 75 -9.51 -3.29 -9.66
C GLY A 75 -8.24 -2.82 -10.37
N ALA A 76 -7.98 -1.50 -10.46
CA ALA A 76 -6.65 -1.06 -10.88
C ALA A 76 -5.66 -1.28 -9.73
N ALA A 77 -4.58 -2.02 -10.00
CA ALA A 77 -3.58 -2.37 -8.99
C ALA A 77 -2.19 -2.48 -9.59
N VAL A 78 -1.16 -2.31 -8.77
CA VAL A 78 0.24 -2.44 -9.22
C VAL A 78 1.15 -2.89 -8.07
N THR A 79 2.08 -3.77 -8.39
CA THR A 79 3.15 -4.27 -7.51
C THR A 79 4.49 -4.05 -8.19
N LEU A 80 5.47 -3.56 -7.45
CA LEU A 80 6.88 -3.48 -7.85
C LEU A 80 7.68 -4.52 -7.07
N ALA A 81 8.49 -5.32 -7.76
CA ALA A 81 9.35 -6.33 -7.16
C ALA A 81 10.50 -6.69 -8.12
N ASP A 82 11.48 -7.43 -7.62
CA ASP A 82 12.49 -8.12 -8.43
C ASP A 82 11.95 -9.51 -8.82
N LEU A 83 11.27 -9.60 -9.97
CA LEU A 83 10.67 -10.86 -10.43
C LEU A 83 11.61 -11.68 -11.31
N ASP A 84 12.60 -11.08 -11.95
CA ASP A 84 13.56 -11.80 -12.77
C ASP A 84 14.86 -12.16 -12.04
N GLY A 85 15.10 -11.59 -10.85
CA GLY A 85 16.24 -11.91 -10.01
C GLY A 85 17.50 -11.14 -10.38
N ASP A 86 17.37 -9.96 -11.00
CA ASP A 86 18.51 -9.11 -11.37
C ASP A 86 19.04 -8.24 -10.21
N GLY A 87 18.34 -8.26 -9.06
CA GLY A 87 18.69 -7.55 -7.84
C GLY A 87 18.09 -6.15 -7.74
N LEU A 88 17.21 -5.75 -8.65
CA LEU A 88 16.50 -4.48 -8.63
C LEU A 88 14.97 -4.71 -8.64
N PRO A 89 14.18 -3.92 -7.91
CA PRO A 89 12.71 -4.01 -7.91
C PRO A 89 12.11 -3.33 -9.16
N ASN A 90 12.58 -3.74 -10.32
CA ASN A 90 12.32 -3.11 -11.61
C ASN A 90 11.35 -3.90 -12.51
N ASP A 91 10.56 -4.78 -11.89
CA ASP A 91 9.48 -5.50 -12.56
C ASP A 91 8.12 -5.05 -12.03
N LEU A 92 7.17 -5.02 -12.93
CA LEU A 92 5.78 -4.68 -12.70
C LEU A 92 4.92 -5.93 -12.74
N CYS A 93 4.02 -6.09 -11.77
CA CYS A 93 2.82 -6.89 -11.92
C CYS A 93 1.61 -5.99 -11.68
N TYR A 94 0.79 -5.75 -12.71
CA TYR A 94 -0.31 -4.80 -12.59
C TYR A 94 -1.61 -5.32 -13.19
N VAL A 95 -2.74 -4.83 -12.66
CA VAL A 95 -4.10 -5.10 -13.14
C VAL A 95 -4.62 -3.89 -13.90
N ASP A 96 -5.03 -4.12 -15.16
CA ASP A 96 -5.73 -3.13 -15.96
C ASP A 96 -7.23 -3.44 -16.00
N PRO A 97 -8.09 -2.68 -15.31
CA PRO A 97 -9.54 -2.93 -15.28
C PRO A 97 -10.22 -2.70 -16.63
N ARG A 98 -9.57 -2.01 -17.59
CA ARG A 98 -10.10 -1.84 -18.95
C ARG A 98 -10.16 -3.16 -19.71
N THR A 99 -9.28 -4.10 -19.37
CA THR A 99 -9.14 -5.40 -20.00
C THR A 99 -9.43 -6.57 -19.06
N ASP A 100 -9.38 -6.34 -17.74
CA ASP A 100 -9.31 -7.35 -16.68
C ASP A 100 -8.12 -8.32 -16.86
N LEU A 101 -7.00 -7.82 -17.40
CA LEU A 101 -5.75 -8.58 -17.50
C LEU A 101 -4.81 -8.24 -16.34
N VAL A 102 -4.06 -9.26 -15.95
CA VAL A 102 -2.90 -9.14 -15.05
C VAL A 102 -1.66 -9.23 -15.92
N THR A 103 -0.88 -8.16 -15.99
CA THR A 103 0.30 -8.06 -16.84
C THR A 103 1.56 -8.03 -15.99
N VAL A 104 2.56 -8.83 -16.36
CA VAL A 104 3.93 -8.75 -15.86
C VAL A 104 4.81 -8.13 -16.96
N ALA A 105 5.60 -7.13 -16.60
CA ALA A 105 6.41 -6.37 -17.53
C ALA A 105 7.65 -5.76 -16.85
N PRO A 106 8.75 -5.51 -17.58
CA PRO A 106 9.81 -4.63 -17.09
C PRO A 106 9.28 -3.20 -16.86
N VAL A 107 9.81 -2.52 -15.87
CA VAL A 107 9.54 -1.09 -15.65
C VAL A 107 10.05 -0.27 -16.85
N PRO A 108 9.26 0.69 -17.39
CA PRO A 108 9.69 1.53 -18.50
C PRO A 108 10.99 2.30 -18.19
N GLY A 109 11.95 2.27 -19.11
CA GLY A 109 13.25 2.95 -18.94
C GLY A 109 14.33 2.08 -18.31
N THR A 110 13.99 0.97 -17.68
CA THR A 110 14.93 -0.10 -17.37
C THR A 110 15.11 -0.99 -18.59
N LYS A 111 16.21 -1.63 -18.79
CA LYS A 111 16.53 -2.40 -20.00
C LYS A 111 15.39 -3.33 -20.44
N ASP A 112 15.24 -3.61 -21.75
CA ASP A 112 14.32 -4.59 -22.30
C ASP A 112 14.80 -6.01 -21.94
N ARG A 113 14.48 -6.47 -20.72
CA ARG A 113 14.95 -7.75 -20.16
C ARG A 113 14.08 -8.92 -20.64
N TYR A 114 12.79 -8.68 -20.79
CA TYR A 114 11.80 -9.63 -21.31
C TYR A 114 10.58 -8.90 -21.90
N ALA A 115 9.80 -9.59 -22.73
CA ALA A 115 8.57 -9.04 -23.28
C ALA A 115 7.42 -9.09 -22.25
N PRO A 116 6.56 -8.05 -22.16
CA PRO A 116 5.36 -8.10 -21.31
C PRO A 116 4.49 -9.32 -21.62
N PHE A 117 3.96 -9.97 -20.58
CA PHE A 117 3.09 -11.14 -20.72
C PHE A 117 1.90 -11.10 -19.74
N VAL A 118 0.83 -11.80 -20.12
CA VAL A 118 -0.37 -11.93 -19.29
C VAL A 118 -0.20 -13.12 -18.33
N LEU A 119 -0.51 -12.88 -17.05
CA LEU A 119 -0.54 -13.89 -16.00
C LEU A 119 -1.93 -14.57 -15.97
N ASN A 120 -2.11 -15.56 -16.84
CA ASN A 120 -3.38 -16.28 -16.98
C ASN A 120 -3.45 -17.44 -15.96
N PRO A 121 -4.56 -17.60 -15.21
CA PRO A 121 -4.71 -18.67 -14.23
C PRO A 121 -4.89 -20.08 -14.83
N ALA A 122 -5.03 -20.24 -16.15
CA ALA A 122 -5.15 -21.56 -16.76
C ALA A 122 -4.01 -22.53 -16.34
N PRO A 123 -4.30 -23.80 -16.05
CA PRO A 123 -5.54 -24.54 -16.36
C PRO A 123 -6.64 -24.44 -15.30
N LEU A 124 -6.49 -23.61 -14.27
CA LEU A 124 -7.48 -23.46 -13.20
C LEU A 124 -8.78 -22.85 -13.76
N PRO A 125 -9.95 -23.24 -13.22
CA PRO A 125 -11.23 -22.68 -13.66
C PRO A 125 -11.30 -21.16 -13.44
N CYS A 126 -11.61 -20.40 -14.48
CA CYS A 126 -11.79 -18.96 -14.39
C CYS A 126 -12.79 -18.51 -15.45
N ASP A 127 -13.96 -18.03 -15.00
CA ASP A 127 -14.99 -17.48 -15.88
C ASP A 127 -14.83 -15.96 -15.97
N ALA A 128 -14.26 -15.47 -17.04
CA ALA A 128 -14.04 -14.04 -17.29
C ALA A 128 -15.34 -13.20 -17.33
N ALA A 129 -16.52 -13.83 -17.43
CA ALA A 129 -17.80 -13.12 -17.40
C ALA A 129 -18.24 -12.76 -15.96
N THR A 130 -17.78 -13.50 -14.98
CA THR A 130 -18.19 -13.36 -13.57
C THR A 130 -17.03 -13.15 -12.61
N THR A 131 -15.80 -13.05 -13.15
CA THR A 131 -14.56 -12.90 -12.38
C THR A 131 -13.80 -11.67 -12.86
N ALA A 132 -13.19 -10.92 -11.92
CA ALA A 132 -12.28 -9.82 -12.23
C ALA A 132 -11.09 -9.81 -11.28
N PRO A 133 -9.84 -9.68 -11.76
CA PRO A 133 -8.69 -9.47 -10.90
C PRO A 133 -8.79 -8.11 -10.21
N MET A 134 -8.42 -8.04 -8.92
CA MET A 134 -8.50 -6.83 -8.11
C MET A 134 -7.16 -6.36 -7.59
N GLY A 135 -6.16 -7.23 -7.57
CA GLY A 135 -4.83 -6.85 -7.15
C GLY A 135 -3.85 -8.00 -7.14
N THR A 136 -2.61 -7.65 -6.87
CA THR A 136 -1.46 -8.54 -6.88
C THR A 136 -0.60 -8.33 -5.63
N LEU A 137 0.11 -9.38 -5.21
CA LEU A 137 1.09 -9.36 -4.13
C LEU A 137 2.28 -10.22 -4.56
N ALA A 138 3.49 -9.68 -4.46
CA ALA A 138 4.72 -10.43 -4.68
C ALA A 138 5.27 -10.95 -3.36
N GLY A 139 5.77 -12.17 -3.34
CA GLY A 139 6.37 -12.82 -2.17
C GLY A 139 6.95 -14.17 -2.55
N ASP A 140 7.75 -14.74 -1.69
CA ASP A 140 8.22 -16.11 -1.80
C ASP A 140 7.30 -17.01 -0.95
N PHE A 141 6.19 -17.47 -1.55
CA PHE A 141 5.12 -18.15 -0.83
C PHE A 141 5.43 -19.62 -0.51
N ASN A 142 6.45 -20.18 -1.12
CA ASN A 142 6.91 -21.55 -0.87
C ASN A 142 8.29 -21.62 -0.23
N GLU A 143 8.90 -20.46 0.10
CA GLU A 143 10.21 -20.29 0.72
C GLU A 143 11.37 -20.95 -0.06
N ASP A 144 11.29 -20.91 -1.39
CA ASP A 144 12.31 -21.50 -2.25
C ASP A 144 13.36 -20.51 -2.77
N GLY A 145 13.25 -19.23 -2.38
CA GLY A 145 14.16 -18.13 -2.72
C GLY A 145 13.80 -17.43 -4.03
N LEU A 146 12.68 -17.76 -4.67
CA LEU A 146 12.20 -17.12 -5.88
C LEU A 146 10.96 -16.29 -5.59
N MET A 147 10.82 -15.16 -6.29
CA MET A 147 9.63 -14.32 -6.14
C MET A 147 8.45 -14.91 -6.91
N ASP A 148 7.41 -15.23 -6.16
CA ASP A 148 6.11 -15.67 -6.63
C ASP A 148 5.13 -14.50 -6.72
N LEU A 149 3.95 -14.73 -7.29
CA LEU A 149 2.86 -13.76 -7.36
C LEU A 149 1.55 -14.38 -6.85
N LEU A 150 0.87 -13.65 -5.97
CA LEU A 150 -0.52 -13.94 -5.62
C LEU A 150 -1.41 -12.92 -6.32
N VAL A 151 -2.46 -13.41 -7.02
CA VAL A 151 -3.49 -12.56 -7.61
C VAL A 151 -4.80 -12.84 -6.87
N TYR A 152 -5.44 -11.78 -6.37
CA TYR A 152 -6.74 -11.88 -5.74
C TYR A 152 -7.84 -11.27 -6.62
N TYR A 153 -9.06 -11.80 -6.48
CA TYR A 153 -10.14 -11.58 -7.44
C TYR A 153 -11.45 -11.21 -6.76
N TRP A 154 -12.34 -10.64 -7.53
CA TRP A 154 -13.77 -10.70 -7.32
C TRP A 154 -14.36 -11.83 -8.14
N GLY A 155 -15.26 -12.63 -7.54
CA GLY A 155 -15.95 -13.76 -8.16
C GLY A 155 -15.26 -15.11 -8.02
N ARG A 156 -14.04 -15.16 -7.46
CA ARG A 156 -13.31 -16.39 -7.12
C ARG A 156 -12.29 -16.18 -6.01
N THR A 157 -11.75 -17.30 -5.49
CA THR A 157 -10.62 -17.32 -4.55
C THR A 157 -9.31 -16.87 -5.21
N PRO A 158 -8.32 -16.39 -4.42
CA PRO A 158 -7.00 -16.03 -4.92
C PRO A 158 -6.25 -17.19 -5.59
N VAL A 159 -5.36 -16.85 -6.52
CA VAL A 159 -4.46 -17.78 -7.21
C VAL A 159 -3.03 -17.45 -6.91
N LEU A 160 -2.25 -18.45 -6.53
CA LEU A 160 -0.80 -18.38 -6.44
C LEU A 160 -0.18 -18.73 -7.80
N PHE A 161 0.76 -17.93 -8.24
CA PHE A 161 1.59 -18.19 -9.40
C PHE A 161 3.01 -18.42 -8.90
N LEU A 162 3.36 -19.68 -8.69
CA LEU A 162 4.64 -20.10 -8.14
C LEU A 162 5.68 -20.18 -9.24
N ARG A 163 6.83 -19.54 -9.02
CA ARG A 163 7.93 -19.52 -9.98
C ARG A 163 8.67 -20.86 -9.99
N LYS A 164 9.01 -21.35 -11.19
CA LYS A 164 9.80 -22.56 -11.35
C LYS A 164 11.27 -22.29 -11.11
N LYS A 165 11.95 -23.21 -10.48
CA LYS A 165 13.40 -23.27 -10.50
C LYS A 165 13.85 -23.62 -11.91
N SER A 166 14.29 -22.63 -12.65
CA SER A 166 14.93 -22.82 -13.96
C SER A 166 16.43 -22.60 -13.78
N ASP A 167 17.25 -23.15 -14.68
CA ASP A 167 18.70 -22.88 -14.73
C ASP A 167 18.95 -21.42 -15.18
N PHE A 168 18.28 -20.46 -14.53
CA PHE A 168 18.46 -19.03 -14.73
C PHE A 168 19.92 -18.67 -14.41
N GLY A 169 20.64 -18.19 -15.39
CA GLY A 169 22.08 -17.84 -15.29
C GLY A 169 22.99 -18.58 -16.24
N SER A 170 22.58 -19.73 -16.79
CA SER A 170 23.43 -20.51 -17.71
C SER A 170 23.09 -20.35 -19.19
N SER A 171 21.96 -19.74 -19.61
CA SER A 171 21.59 -19.69 -21.02
C SER A 171 20.63 -18.55 -21.46
N GLY A 172 20.62 -17.39 -20.80
CA GLY A 172 19.83 -16.23 -21.30
C GLY A 172 18.31 -16.47 -21.32
N ALA A 173 17.78 -17.30 -20.44
CA ALA A 173 16.34 -17.49 -20.30
C ALA A 173 15.69 -16.17 -19.82
N SER A 174 14.67 -15.71 -20.54
CA SER A 174 13.93 -14.48 -20.27
C SER A 174 12.66 -14.81 -19.48
N LEU A 175 12.26 -13.98 -18.51
CA LEU A 175 11.05 -14.17 -17.73
C LEU A 175 9.82 -14.24 -18.65
N SER A 176 8.94 -15.20 -18.41
CA SER A 176 7.74 -15.43 -19.23
C SER A 176 6.64 -16.11 -18.42
N ARG A 177 5.42 -16.17 -18.97
CA ARG A 177 4.31 -16.90 -18.35
C ARG A 177 4.64 -18.39 -18.09
N ALA A 178 5.46 -19.00 -18.91
CA ALA A 178 5.83 -20.41 -18.80
C ALA A 178 6.64 -20.72 -17.52
N GLU A 179 7.28 -19.71 -16.94
CA GLU A 179 8.05 -19.84 -15.69
C GLU A 179 7.17 -19.93 -14.43
N TYR A 180 5.86 -19.75 -14.56
CA TYR A 180 4.93 -19.78 -13.43
C TYR A 180 3.98 -20.97 -13.50
N VAL A 181 3.72 -21.60 -12.33
CA VAL A 181 2.68 -22.60 -12.14
C VAL A 181 1.53 -21.96 -11.37
N ALA A 182 0.33 -21.97 -11.93
CA ALA A 182 -0.86 -21.50 -11.24
C ALA A 182 -1.36 -22.58 -10.26
N SER A 183 -1.63 -22.18 -9.01
CA SER A 183 -2.14 -23.03 -7.93
C SER A 183 -3.27 -22.32 -7.18
N GLU A 184 -4.31 -23.04 -6.80
CA GLU A 184 -5.37 -22.51 -5.94
C GLU A 184 -4.83 -22.31 -4.52
N LEU A 185 -5.10 -21.14 -3.92
CA LEU A 185 -4.89 -20.94 -2.48
C LEU A 185 -5.95 -21.71 -1.67
N VAL A 186 -7.17 -21.77 -2.17
CA VAL A 186 -8.31 -22.46 -1.55
C VAL A 186 -8.97 -23.39 -2.56
N GLU A 187 -9.07 -24.66 -2.22
CA GLU A 187 -9.79 -25.64 -3.02
C GLU A 187 -11.30 -25.49 -2.82
N GLY A 188 -12.10 -25.87 -3.83
CA GLY A 188 -13.56 -25.94 -3.70
C GLY A 188 -14.36 -24.94 -4.53
N GLY A 189 -13.73 -23.99 -5.19
CA GLY A 189 -14.38 -23.05 -6.12
C GLY A 189 -15.33 -22.05 -5.44
N GLU A 190 -15.00 -21.61 -4.23
CA GLU A 190 -15.74 -20.59 -3.50
C GLU A 190 -15.70 -19.24 -4.25
N ARG A 191 -16.73 -18.41 -4.05
CA ARG A 191 -16.79 -17.05 -4.58
C ARG A 191 -16.40 -16.05 -3.52
N TRP A 192 -15.28 -15.41 -3.70
CA TRP A 192 -14.78 -14.34 -2.85
C TRP A 192 -14.76 -13.02 -3.59
N TYR A 193 -14.72 -11.94 -2.83
CA TYR A 193 -14.63 -10.57 -3.35
C TYR A 193 -13.49 -9.86 -2.65
N SER A 194 -12.27 -10.36 -2.88
CA SER A 194 -11.06 -9.89 -2.20
C SER A 194 -10.64 -8.53 -2.72
N SER A 195 -10.40 -7.59 -1.83
CA SER A 195 -9.95 -6.21 -2.13
C SER A 195 -8.54 -5.94 -1.71
N THR A 196 -7.97 -6.76 -0.81
CA THR A 196 -6.61 -6.61 -0.31
C THR A 196 -6.07 -7.94 0.19
N ALA A 197 -4.75 -8.07 0.16
CA ALA A 197 -3.99 -9.19 0.71
C ALA A 197 -2.72 -8.67 1.37
N VAL A 198 -2.33 -9.27 2.50
CA VAL A 198 -1.11 -8.95 3.26
C VAL A 198 -0.41 -10.25 3.63
N GLN A 199 0.91 -10.24 3.59
CA GLN A 199 1.77 -11.32 4.08
C GLN A 199 2.53 -10.84 5.33
N ALA A 200 2.57 -11.68 6.37
CA ALA A 200 3.28 -11.40 7.63
C ALA A 200 3.42 -12.68 8.45
N ASP A 201 4.40 -12.77 9.32
CA ASP A 201 4.50 -13.82 10.33
C ASP A 201 3.49 -13.52 11.46
N LEU A 202 2.25 -14.03 11.31
CA LEU A 202 1.13 -13.67 12.20
C LEU A 202 1.16 -14.41 13.53
N ASP A 203 1.78 -15.58 13.60
CA ASP A 203 1.83 -16.37 14.84
C ASP A 203 3.23 -16.44 15.47
N GLY A 204 4.23 -15.84 14.84
CA GLY A 204 5.57 -15.74 15.37
C GLY A 204 6.39 -17.01 15.22
N ASP A 205 6.06 -17.89 14.27
CA ASP A 205 6.80 -19.12 14.03
C ASP A 205 8.01 -18.92 13.09
N GLY A 206 8.13 -17.75 12.47
CA GLY A 206 9.20 -17.37 11.57
C GLY A 206 8.93 -17.65 10.10
N HIS A 207 7.72 -18.04 9.77
CA HIS A 207 7.23 -18.26 8.41
C HIS A 207 6.17 -17.22 8.02
N VAL A 208 6.05 -16.93 6.72
CA VAL A 208 5.17 -15.87 6.27
C VAL A 208 3.78 -16.39 5.97
N ASP A 209 2.81 -15.90 6.73
CA ASP A 209 1.39 -16.19 6.62
C ASP A 209 0.68 -15.24 5.66
N LEU A 210 -0.57 -15.55 5.31
CA LEU A 210 -1.42 -14.72 4.45
C LEU A 210 -2.69 -14.29 5.16
N LEU A 211 -3.05 -13.01 5.00
CA LEU A 211 -4.33 -12.44 5.39
C LEU A 211 -5.02 -11.86 4.16
N ILE A 212 -6.22 -12.37 3.82
CA ILE A 212 -7.03 -11.93 2.67
C ILE A 212 -8.27 -11.21 3.18
N GLY A 213 -8.52 -10.01 2.70
CA GLY A 213 -9.70 -9.20 3.07
C GLY A 213 -10.72 -9.13 1.94
N ASN A 214 -11.94 -9.62 2.21
CA ASN A 214 -13.05 -9.55 1.27
C ASN A 214 -13.92 -8.31 1.54
N TYR A 215 -14.40 -7.67 0.48
CA TYR A 215 -15.29 -6.51 0.54
C TYR A 215 -16.76 -6.94 0.55
N PHE A 216 -17.26 -7.52 -0.55
CA PHE A 216 -18.62 -8.08 -0.59
C PHE A 216 -18.69 -9.42 0.14
N PRO A 217 -19.89 -9.81 0.63
CA PRO A 217 -20.07 -11.08 1.31
C PRO A 217 -19.61 -12.27 0.46
N ASP A 218 -19.01 -13.24 1.11
CA ASP A 218 -18.60 -14.50 0.46
C ASP A 218 -19.84 -15.22 -0.09
N GLY A 219 -19.72 -15.77 -1.30
CA GLY A 219 -20.81 -16.39 -2.01
C GLY A 219 -21.77 -15.45 -2.74
N ALA A 220 -21.63 -14.11 -2.58
CA ALA A 220 -22.38 -13.14 -3.38
C ALA A 220 -22.15 -13.32 -4.89
N ARG A 221 -23.04 -12.76 -5.72
CA ARG A 221 -22.98 -12.89 -7.19
C ARG A 221 -22.90 -11.52 -7.88
N ILE A 222 -22.09 -10.65 -7.33
CA ILE A 222 -21.99 -9.23 -7.70
C ILE A 222 -21.74 -9.04 -9.20
N LEU A 223 -20.86 -9.86 -9.79
CA LEU A 223 -20.47 -9.78 -11.22
C LEU A 223 -21.24 -10.75 -12.12
N ASP A 224 -22.30 -11.41 -11.63
CA ASP A 224 -23.06 -12.38 -12.42
C ASP A 224 -24.34 -11.75 -13.02
N PRO A 225 -24.33 -11.35 -14.31
CA PRO A 225 -25.47 -10.71 -14.95
C PRO A 225 -26.65 -11.66 -15.20
N LYS A 226 -26.47 -12.97 -15.03
CA LYS A 226 -27.51 -14.00 -15.23
C LYS A 226 -28.10 -14.50 -13.91
N ALA A 227 -27.57 -14.08 -12.77
CA ALA A 227 -28.05 -14.51 -11.47
C ALA A 227 -29.43 -13.95 -11.17
N GLY A 228 -30.25 -14.76 -10.53
CA GLY A 228 -31.55 -14.35 -9.99
C GLY A 228 -31.47 -13.90 -8.54
N GLY A 229 -32.54 -13.30 -8.03
CA GLY A 229 -32.62 -12.80 -6.66
C GLY A 229 -32.21 -11.32 -6.55
N THR A 230 -31.75 -10.94 -5.37
CA THR A 230 -31.32 -9.56 -5.10
C THR A 230 -30.05 -9.60 -4.25
N GLU A 231 -29.00 -8.96 -4.71
CA GLU A 231 -27.80 -8.72 -3.89
C GLU A 231 -28.06 -7.52 -2.97
N VAL A 232 -27.52 -7.58 -1.77
CA VAL A 232 -27.66 -6.53 -0.76
C VAL A 232 -26.32 -5.82 -0.54
N LEU A 233 -26.39 -4.51 -0.26
CA LEU A 233 -25.25 -3.71 0.12
C LEU A 233 -25.09 -3.69 1.65
N HIS A 234 -24.22 -2.83 2.15
CA HIS A 234 -23.93 -2.67 3.57
C HIS A 234 -25.20 -2.33 4.39
N GLN A 235 -25.31 -2.92 5.57
CA GLN A 235 -26.50 -2.79 6.45
C GLN A 235 -26.69 -1.41 7.05
N GLY A 236 -25.64 -0.61 7.12
CA GLY A 236 -25.66 0.71 7.71
C GLY A 236 -24.41 1.50 7.37
N LYS A 237 -24.39 2.78 7.71
CA LYS A 237 -23.28 3.69 7.41
C LYS A 237 -22.15 3.59 8.45
N SER A 238 -22.49 3.38 9.72
CA SER A 238 -21.53 3.41 10.83
C SER A 238 -21.13 2.01 11.33
N LYS A 239 -21.97 1.01 11.17
CA LYS A 239 -21.72 -0.39 11.61
C LYS A 239 -22.33 -1.37 10.61
N ALA A 240 -21.63 -1.61 9.51
CA ALA A 240 -22.01 -2.67 8.58
C ALA A 240 -21.22 -3.94 8.87
N LEU A 241 -21.91 -4.96 9.38
CA LEU A 241 -21.34 -6.25 9.75
C LEU A 241 -21.73 -7.36 8.77
N ASN A 242 -22.09 -7.00 7.55
CA ASN A 242 -22.50 -7.93 6.50
C ASN A 242 -21.56 -7.89 5.28
N GLY A 243 -20.34 -7.43 5.46
CA GLY A 243 -19.28 -7.52 4.44
C GLY A 243 -18.70 -8.93 4.32
N GLY A 244 -17.68 -9.06 3.46
CA GLY A 244 -16.94 -10.31 3.30
C GLY A 244 -16.06 -10.62 4.50
N TYR A 245 -15.72 -11.90 4.64
CA TYR A 245 -14.84 -12.34 5.71
C TYR A 245 -13.38 -11.93 5.45
N LYS A 246 -12.62 -11.92 6.53
CA LYS A 246 -11.16 -11.92 6.51
C LYS A 246 -10.70 -13.35 6.73
N HIS A 247 -9.91 -13.86 5.79
CA HIS A 247 -9.39 -15.22 5.79
C HIS A 247 -7.92 -15.20 6.16
N VAL A 248 -7.55 -16.00 7.14
CA VAL A 248 -6.17 -16.12 7.64
C VAL A 248 -5.65 -17.50 7.29
N PHE A 249 -4.45 -17.53 6.72
CA PHE A 249 -3.79 -18.74 6.27
C PHE A 249 -2.41 -18.83 6.90
N LEU A 250 -2.19 -19.82 7.75
CA LEU A 250 -0.87 -20.14 8.29
C LEU A 250 -0.07 -20.96 7.28
N TRP A 251 1.16 -20.55 7.06
CA TRP A 251 2.12 -21.27 6.22
C TRP A 251 2.32 -22.69 6.74
N GLN A 252 2.52 -23.63 5.82
CA GLN A 252 2.81 -25.04 6.13
C GLN A 252 3.94 -25.54 5.25
N PRO A 253 4.87 -26.36 5.78
CA PRO A 253 5.91 -26.93 4.94
C PRO A 253 5.29 -27.73 3.80
N ALA A 254 5.72 -27.42 2.58
CA ALA A 254 5.31 -28.16 1.39
C ALA A 254 5.96 -29.54 1.38
N LEU A 255 5.23 -30.54 0.90
CA LEU A 255 5.85 -31.84 0.58
C LEU A 255 6.78 -31.63 -0.61
N VAL A 256 7.95 -32.27 -0.57
CA VAL A 256 8.89 -32.23 -1.69
C VAL A 256 8.21 -32.90 -2.90
N VAL A 257 7.96 -32.11 -3.94
CA VAL A 257 7.34 -32.54 -5.20
C VAL A 257 8.19 -32.01 -6.36
N ASP A 258 8.03 -32.63 -7.53
CA ASP A 258 8.80 -32.26 -8.74
C ASP A 258 8.42 -30.86 -9.31
N ALA A 259 7.37 -30.23 -8.81
CA ALA A 259 6.89 -28.90 -9.20
C ALA A 259 6.83 -27.96 -7.99
N PRO A 260 6.98 -26.63 -8.17
CA PRO A 260 6.84 -25.68 -7.09
C PRO A 260 5.43 -25.78 -6.47
N ALA A 261 5.38 -25.86 -5.13
CA ALA A 261 4.15 -25.99 -4.38
C ALA A 261 4.23 -25.14 -3.10
N ALA A 262 3.21 -24.35 -2.84
CA ALA A 262 3.00 -23.67 -1.57
C ALA A 262 1.82 -24.32 -0.84
N ARG A 263 1.89 -24.39 0.47
CA ARG A 263 0.86 -24.98 1.29
C ARG A 263 0.48 -24.04 2.43
N TYR A 264 -0.79 -23.77 2.53
CA TYR A 264 -1.35 -22.92 3.57
C TYR A 264 -2.53 -23.62 4.25
N LYS A 265 -2.70 -23.39 5.55
CA LYS A 265 -3.82 -23.89 6.33
C LYS A 265 -4.69 -22.71 6.74
N GLU A 266 -5.93 -22.66 6.24
CA GLU A 266 -6.90 -21.66 6.71
C GLU A 266 -7.24 -21.89 8.20
N VAL A 267 -7.17 -20.81 9.00
CA VAL A 267 -7.58 -20.79 10.39
C VAL A 267 -8.87 -20.01 10.50
N LYS A 268 -9.94 -20.70 10.86
CA LYS A 268 -11.28 -20.11 10.99
C LYS A 268 -11.50 -19.51 12.39
N ASN A 269 -12.38 -18.52 12.48
CA ASN A 269 -12.80 -17.89 13.74
C ASN A 269 -11.63 -17.18 14.49
N VAL A 270 -10.64 -16.68 13.78
CA VAL A 270 -9.54 -15.88 14.35
C VAL A 270 -10.08 -14.57 14.92
N PHE A 271 -11.04 -13.97 14.25
CA PHE A 271 -11.61 -12.68 14.61
C PHE A 271 -13.08 -12.83 15.08
N SER A 272 -13.49 -11.92 15.97
CA SER A 272 -14.93 -11.77 16.29
C SER A 272 -15.71 -11.33 15.05
N ASP A 273 -17.03 -11.57 15.02
CA ASP A 273 -17.90 -11.17 13.90
C ASP A 273 -17.78 -9.67 13.56
N GLU A 274 -17.59 -8.82 14.55
CA GLU A 274 -17.40 -7.37 14.35
C GLU A 274 -16.12 -7.01 13.60
N VAL A 275 -15.07 -7.81 13.74
CA VAL A 275 -13.81 -7.65 13.03
C VAL A 275 -13.84 -8.43 11.71
N ALA A 276 -14.36 -9.66 11.74
CA ALA A 276 -14.34 -10.59 10.62
C ALA A 276 -15.11 -10.08 9.40
N ARG A 277 -16.23 -9.36 9.60
CA ARG A 277 -17.21 -9.03 8.56
C ARG A 277 -17.33 -7.53 8.22
N GLY A 278 -16.31 -6.74 8.48
CA GLY A 278 -16.25 -5.36 8.00
C GLY A 278 -16.09 -5.31 6.46
N TRP A 279 -16.53 -4.22 5.83
CA TRP A 279 -16.36 -3.95 4.39
C TRP A 279 -14.92 -3.50 4.12
N THR A 280 -14.00 -4.45 4.07
CA THR A 280 -12.56 -4.19 4.06
C THR A 280 -12.08 -3.71 2.71
N LEU A 281 -11.36 -2.58 2.68
CA LEU A 281 -10.71 -2.05 1.50
C LEU A 281 -9.19 -2.19 1.54
N ALA A 282 -8.59 -1.97 2.70
CA ALA A 282 -7.14 -2.09 2.86
C ALA A 282 -6.78 -2.76 4.19
N MET A 283 -5.61 -3.36 4.24
CA MET A 283 -5.02 -3.93 5.44
C MET A 283 -3.53 -3.64 5.47
N GLY A 284 -2.96 -3.68 6.66
CA GLY A 284 -1.52 -3.61 6.87
C GLY A 284 -1.10 -4.31 8.15
N ALA A 285 0.14 -4.77 8.15
CA ALA A 285 0.75 -5.47 9.26
C ALA A 285 2.11 -4.84 9.60
N ALA A 286 2.28 -4.40 10.83
CA ALA A 286 3.54 -3.81 11.30
C ALA A 286 3.77 -4.06 12.78
N ASP A 287 5.03 -4.20 13.17
CA ASP A 287 5.45 -4.28 14.56
C ASP A 287 5.36 -2.89 15.21
N LEU A 288 4.28 -2.63 15.93
CA LEU A 288 3.99 -1.33 16.52
C LEU A 288 4.37 -1.22 18.00
N ASP A 289 4.64 -2.34 18.67
CA ASP A 289 5.05 -2.35 20.09
C ASP A 289 6.49 -2.86 20.33
N GLY A 290 7.16 -3.32 19.29
CA GLY A 290 8.58 -3.67 19.30
C GLY A 290 8.87 -5.13 19.69
N ASP A 291 7.88 -6.02 19.63
CA ASP A 291 8.03 -7.43 19.96
C ASP A 291 8.21 -8.34 18.72
N LEU A 292 8.15 -7.76 17.52
CA LEU A 292 8.24 -8.42 16.22
C LEU A 292 7.09 -9.40 15.93
N LEU A 293 5.96 -9.27 16.61
CA LEU A 293 4.67 -9.80 16.17
C LEU A 293 3.88 -8.65 15.53
N PRO A 294 3.46 -8.74 14.28
CA PRO A 294 2.84 -7.60 13.62
C PRO A 294 1.43 -7.33 14.16
N GLU A 295 1.16 -6.09 14.55
CA GLU A 295 -0.19 -5.56 14.72
C GLU A 295 -0.86 -5.47 13.35
N LEU A 296 -2.20 -5.60 13.35
CA LEU A 296 -3.00 -5.47 12.14
C LEU A 296 -3.83 -4.18 12.17
N TYR A 297 -3.71 -3.36 11.13
CA TYR A 297 -4.68 -2.30 10.85
C TYR A 297 -5.60 -2.74 9.71
N ILE A 298 -6.92 -2.65 9.93
CA ILE A 298 -7.93 -3.04 8.97
C ILE A 298 -8.80 -1.82 8.67
N ALA A 299 -8.70 -1.29 7.46
CA ALA A 299 -9.47 -0.18 6.97
C ALA A 299 -10.80 -0.66 6.36
N ASN A 300 -11.91 -0.17 6.88
CA ASN A 300 -13.26 -0.56 6.49
C ASN A 300 -14.02 0.63 5.91
N ASP A 301 -14.62 0.47 4.73
CA ASP A 301 -15.46 1.49 4.08
C ASP A 301 -16.72 1.81 4.91
N PHE A 302 -17.36 0.78 5.47
CA PHE A 302 -18.55 0.92 6.30
C PHE A 302 -18.38 0.17 7.62
N GLY A 303 -18.16 0.91 8.68
CA GLY A 303 -17.86 0.41 10.00
C GLY A 303 -16.54 1.00 10.53
N PRO A 304 -16.22 0.78 11.80
CA PRO A 304 -14.97 1.27 12.36
C PRO A 304 -13.77 0.60 11.71
N ASP A 305 -12.72 1.37 11.45
CA ASP A 305 -11.39 0.81 11.26
C ASP A 305 -10.96 0.06 12.52
N ARG A 306 -10.16 -0.97 12.36
CA ARG A 306 -9.71 -1.81 13.46
C ARG A 306 -8.19 -1.84 13.55
N LEU A 307 -7.67 -1.48 14.69
CA LEU A 307 -6.29 -1.78 15.08
C LEU A 307 -6.32 -2.96 16.04
N LEU A 308 -5.57 -4.01 15.72
CA LEU A 308 -5.54 -5.26 16.48
C LEU A 308 -4.15 -5.50 17.03
N HIS A 309 -4.03 -5.62 18.34
CA HIS A 309 -2.80 -6.03 19.02
C HIS A 309 -2.63 -7.54 18.89
N ASN A 310 -1.51 -7.96 18.36
CA ASN A 310 -1.16 -9.36 18.19
C ASN A 310 -0.64 -9.96 19.51
N ARG A 311 -1.23 -11.06 19.92
CA ARG A 311 -0.87 -11.84 21.12
C ARG A 311 -0.68 -13.32 20.79
N SER A 312 -0.42 -13.61 19.54
CA SER A 312 -0.32 -14.95 19.01
C SER A 312 0.94 -15.67 19.52
N THR A 313 0.90 -16.96 19.41
CA THR A 313 2.05 -17.84 19.60
C THR A 313 2.02 -18.90 18.49
N PRO A 314 3.15 -19.54 18.14
CA PRO A 314 3.20 -20.50 17.05
C PRO A 314 2.05 -21.50 17.03
N GLY A 315 1.29 -21.52 15.93
CA GLY A 315 0.10 -22.33 15.73
C GLY A 315 -1.19 -21.85 16.43
N ASN A 316 -1.14 -20.73 17.18
CA ASN A 316 -2.28 -20.21 17.94
C ASN A 316 -2.44 -18.71 17.78
N LEU A 317 -3.32 -18.31 16.87
CA LEU A 317 -3.60 -16.89 16.58
C LEU A 317 -4.50 -16.28 17.65
N GLN A 318 -4.09 -15.12 18.18
CA GLN A 318 -4.85 -14.36 19.15
C GLN A 318 -4.66 -12.86 18.92
N PHE A 319 -5.76 -12.15 18.62
CA PHE A 319 -5.76 -10.71 18.42
C PHE A 319 -6.72 -10.02 19.39
N ALA A 320 -6.31 -8.87 19.92
CA ALA A 320 -7.13 -8.02 20.79
C ALA A 320 -7.42 -6.69 20.09
N VAL A 321 -8.67 -6.27 20.05
CA VAL A 321 -9.04 -4.96 19.50
C VAL A 321 -8.48 -3.85 20.38
N LEU A 322 -7.86 -2.86 19.73
CA LEU A 322 -7.43 -1.62 20.37
C LEU A 322 -8.38 -0.49 20.01
N GLU A 323 -8.77 0.28 21.00
CA GLU A 323 -9.60 1.47 20.81
C GLU A 323 -8.87 2.73 21.29
N GLY A 324 -9.07 3.83 20.56
CA GLY A 324 -8.54 5.14 20.94
C GLY A 324 -9.24 5.70 22.18
N THR A 325 -8.56 6.54 22.93
CA THR A 325 -9.15 7.24 24.08
C THR A 325 -9.88 8.49 23.61
N ARG A 326 -11.14 8.64 23.99
CA ARG A 326 -11.94 9.84 23.71
C ARG A 326 -11.93 10.79 24.88
N ASP A 327 -11.58 12.04 24.63
CA ASP A 327 -11.79 13.15 25.56
C ASP A 327 -13.08 13.93 25.25
N PHE A 328 -13.40 14.95 26.06
CA PHE A 328 -14.60 15.76 25.89
C PHE A 328 -14.58 16.59 24.60
N THR A 329 -13.42 16.96 24.11
CA THR A 329 -13.23 17.84 22.94
C THR A 329 -13.12 17.08 21.63
N THR A 330 -12.80 15.78 21.68
CA THR A 330 -12.57 14.95 20.48
C THR A 330 -13.87 14.40 19.91
N PRO A 331 -14.23 14.74 18.66
CA PRO A 331 -15.37 14.12 17.98
C PRO A 331 -15.21 12.60 17.92
N LYS A 332 -16.33 11.87 18.05
CA LYS A 332 -16.33 10.40 17.98
C LYS A 332 -15.69 9.87 16.71
N SER A 333 -15.94 10.53 15.57
CA SER A 333 -15.35 10.20 14.26
C SER A 333 -13.83 10.42 14.15
N CYS A 334 -13.22 11.07 15.15
CA CYS A 334 -11.77 11.27 15.22
C CYS A 334 -11.10 10.36 16.25
N VAL A 335 -11.78 9.31 16.73
CA VAL A 335 -11.27 8.35 17.72
C VAL A 335 -11.22 6.96 17.08
N LEU A 336 -10.03 6.38 17.03
CA LEU A 336 -9.78 5.07 16.43
C LEU A 336 -10.70 3.99 17.02
N GLY A 337 -11.35 3.22 16.15
CA GLY A 337 -12.24 2.11 16.53
C GLY A 337 -13.66 2.51 16.93
N HIS A 338 -13.99 3.81 17.04
CA HIS A 338 -15.28 4.27 17.61
C HIS A 338 -16.38 4.55 16.60
N ASP A 339 -16.03 4.86 15.33
CA ASP A 339 -17.02 5.17 14.30
C ASP A 339 -16.58 4.68 12.92
N SER A 340 -17.44 4.81 11.92
CA SER A 340 -17.07 4.55 10.54
C SER A 340 -16.15 5.66 10.02
N PHE A 341 -14.94 5.30 9.64
CA PHE A 341 -13.98 6.25 9.08
C PHE A 341 -13.95 6.23 7.55
N LYS A 342 -14.54 5.21 6.92
CA LYS A 342 -14.38 4.92 5.48
C LYS A 342 -12.92 4.85 5.06
N GLY A 343 -12.11 4.20 5.90
CA GLY A 343 -10.71 3.94 5.61
C GLY A 343 -10.55 3.14 4.33
N MET A 344 -9.69 3.61 3.42
CA MET A 344 -9.54 3.01 2.09
C MET A 344 -8.13 2.56 1.79
N GLY A 345 -7.12 3.28 2.25
CA GLY A 345 -5.72 2.94 2.12
C GLY A 345 -4.98 3.24 3.42
N ILE A 346 -3.91 2.51 3.68
CA ILE A 346 -3.07 2.69 4.85
C ILE A 346 -1.61 2.58 4.47
N ASP A 347 -0.76 3.26 5.24
CA ASP A 347 0.68 3.07 5.22
C ASP A 347 1.26 3.29 6.61
N PHE A 348 2.39 2.64 6.88
CA PHE A 348 3.16 2.81 8.11
C PHE A 348 4.46 3.55 7.81
N GLY A 349 4.82 4.51 8.66
CA GLY A 349 6.08 5.24 8.53
C GLY A 349 6.31 6.17 9.69
N ASP A 350 7.55 6.46 9.98
CA ASP A 350 7.96 7.41 11.03
C ASP A 350 7.95 8.84 10.46
N ILE A 351 6.80 9.50 10.53
CA ILE A 351 6.60 10.79 9.87
C ILE A 351 7.20 11.96 10.66
N ASN A 352 7.41 11.78 11.95
CA ASN A 352 7.94 12.81 12.84
C ASN A 352 9.43 12.63 13.18
N GLY A 353 10.02 11.46 12.90
CA GLY A 353 11.42 11.14 13.15
C GLY A 353 11.75 10.84 14.61
N ASP A 354 10.81 10.20 15.33
CA ASP A 354 10.98 9.83 16.75
C ASP A 354 11.41 8.36 16.94
N GLY A 355 11.44 7.57 15.85
CA GLY A 355 11.82 6.16 15.87
C GLY A 355 10.65 5.21 16.13
N LEU A 356 9.41 5.68 15.99
CA LEU A 356 8.19 4.90 16.12
C LEU A 356 7.41 4.92 14.81
N LEU A 357 6.70 3.84 14.51
CA LEU A 357 5.84 3.79 13.33
C LEU A 357 4.51 4.51 13.61
N ASP A 358 4.18 5.46 12.76
CA ASP A 358 2.90 6.13 12.67
C ASP A 358 2.04 5.48 11.60
N ILE A 359 0.73 5.78 11.59
CA ILE A 359 -0.22 5.16 10.66
C ILE A 359 -0.93 6.27 9.87
N TYR A 360 -0.76 6.27 8.55
CA TYR A 360 -1.46 7.19 7.65
C TYR A 360 -2.60 6.49 6.93
N VAL A 361 -3.83 7.02 7.07
CA VAL A 361 -5.05 6.41 6.53
C VAL A 361 -5.75 7.38 5.59
N SER A 362 -6.00 6.96 4.35
CA SER A 362 -6.80 7.72 3.40
C SER A 362 -8.30 7.51 3.62
N ASN A 363 -9.08 8.52 3.18
CA ASN A 363 -10.52 8.57 3.37
C ASN A 363 -11.20 9.43 2.29
N ILE A 364 -12.50 9.63 2.38
CA ILE A 364 -13.28 10.57 1.56
C ILE A 364 -13.16 11.97 2.18
N ALA A 365 -12.12 12.71 1.83
CA ALA A 365 -11.88 14.06 2.34
C ALA A 365 -12.05 15.15 1.27
N THR A 366 -12.92 14.89 0.30
CA THR A 366 -13.27 15.84 -0.74
C THR A 366 -14.22 16.93 -0.22
N ARG A 367 -14.25 18.07 -0.92
CA ARG A 367 -15.03 19.27 -0.56
C ARG A 367 -16.52 19.00 -0.30
N PHE A 368 -17.11 18.04 -1.01
CA PHE A 368 -18.51 17.67 -0.88
C PHE A 368 -18.74 16.38 -0.11
N GLY A 369 -17.69 15.77 0.42
CA GLY A 369 -17.77 14.62 1.33
C GLY A 369 -18.53 14.97 2.60
N LEU A 370 -18.98 13.95 3.32
CA LEU A 370 -19.81 14.10 4.54
C LEU A 370 -18.96 14.51 5.76
N THR A 371 -18.10 15.52 5.61
CA THR A 371 -17.19 16.01 6.67
C THR A 371 -16.14 15.01 7.14
N GLU A 372 -15.81 14.03 6.31
CA GLU A 372 -14.75 13.06 6.57
C GLU A 372 -13.35 13.72 6.50
N SER A 373 -12.35 13.04 7.02
CA SER A 373 -10.96 13.51 7.06
C SER A 373 -10.04 12.31 6.87
N HIS A 374 -8.89 12.51 6.24
CA HIS A 374 -7.80 11.54 6.35
C HIS A 374 -7.30 11.51 7.78
N PHE A 375 -6.70 10.39 8.20
CA PHE A 375 -6.14 10.25 9.54
C PHE A 375 -4.63 10.03 9.49
N LEU A 376 -3.95 10.71 10.37
CA LEU A 376 -2.58 10.43 10.73
C LEU A 376 -2.53 10.13 12.22
N TRP A 377 -2.37 8.87 12.55
CA TRP A 377 -2.25 8.39 13.90
C TRP A 377 -0.78 8.41 14.30
N LEU A 378 -0.36 9.44 15.07
CA LEU A 378 0.98 9.50 15.63
C LEU A 378 1.08 8.62 16.86
N SER A 379 2.12 7.81 16.92
CA SER A 379 2.44 6.99 18.09
C SER A 379 2.80 7.89 19.27
N THR A 380 2.32 7.55 20.45
CA THR A 380 2.69 8.22 21.70
C THR A 380 3.86 7.54 22.43
N GLY A 381 4.32 6.39 21.91
CA GLY A 381 5.33 5.55 22.55
C GLY A 381 4.83 4.80 23.80
N GLU A 382 3.56 4.96 24.18
CA GLU A 382 2.99 4.29 25.36
C GLU A 382 2.51 2.87 25.06
N VAL A 383 3.37 2.05 24.40
CA VAL A 383 3.04 0.70 23.89
C VAL A 383 2.43 -0.23 24.97
N GLY A 384 2.77 -0.01 26.24
CA GLY A 384 2.16 -0.76 27.34
C GLY A 384 0.63 -0.62 27.46
N LYS A 385 0.03 0.41 26.86
CA LYS A 385 -1.42 0.60 26.79
C LYS A 385 -2.11 -0.43 25.88
N MET A 386 -1.40 -0.99 24.89
CA MET A 386 -1.95 -2.02 24.00
C MET A 386 -2.39 -3.27 24.76
N LYS A 387 -1.67 -3.64 25.83
CA LYS A 387 -2.03 -4.75 26.72
C LYS A 387 -3.36 -4.51 27.45
N GLN A 388 -3.79 -3.25 27.57
CA GLN A 388 -5.05 -2.84 28.19
C GLN A 388 -6.18 -2.63 27.17
N GLY A 389 -5.95 -2.90 25.87
CA GLY A 389 -6.91 -2.66 24.79
C GLY A 389 -6.99 -1.19 24.34
N ILE A 390 -6.01 -0.37 24.69
CA ILE A 390 -5.98 1.06 24.36
C ILE A 390 -4.94 1.31 23.27
N ALA A 391 -5.37 1.91 22.16
CA ALA A 391 -4.48 2.35 21.09
C ALA A 391 -3.62 3.54 21.56
N PRO A 392 -2.28 3.43 21.53
CA PRO A 392 -1.39 4.51 21.99
C PRO A 392 -1.14 5.53 20.86
N TYR A 393 -2.20 6.02 20.23
CA TYR A 393 -2.15 6.89 19.06
C TYR A 393 -3.00 8.14 19.24
N ILE A 394 -2.55 9.25 18.68
CA ILE A 394 -3.29 10.52 18.58
C ILE A 394 -3.46 10.93 17.13
N ASN A 395 -4.62 11.50 16.78
CA ASN A 395 -4.85 12.02 15.43
C ASN A 395 -4.15 13.39 15.26
N ALA A 396 -3.16 13.45 14.37
CA ALA A 396 -2.42 14.67 14.06
C ALA A 396 -2.68 15.21 12.63
N SER A 397 -3.58 14.60 11.88
CA SER A 397 -3.77 14.91 10.46
C SER A 397 -4.09 16.39 10.20
N GLU A 398 -4.97 17.01 11.01
CA GLU A 398 -5.35 18.42 10.87
C GLU A 398 -4.19 19.36 11.24
N VAL A 399 -3.51 19.06 12.36
CA VAL A 399 -2.37 19.88 12.84
C VAL A 399 -1.23 19.85 11.83
N LEU A 400 -0.96 18.68 11.23
CA LEU A 400 0.13 18.53 10.26
C LEU A 400 -0.28 18.86 8.82
N GLY A 401 -1.55 19.14 8.53
CA GLY A 401 -1.99 19.55 7.18
C GLY A 401 -2.25 18.40 6.22
N LEU A 402 -2.43 17.17 6.73
CA LEU A 402 -2.67 15.96 5.92
C LEU A 402 -4.14 15.52 5.92
N SER A 403 -5.04 16.31 6.53
CA SER A 403 -6.45 15.93 6.74
C SER A 403 -7.33 16.05 5.50
N ARG A 404 -6.91 16.80 4.48
CA ARG A 404 -7.74 17.17 3.32
C ARG A 404 -7.01 16.96 2.01
N SER A 405 -7.69 16.28 1.06
CA SER A 405 -7.25 16.20 -0.34
C SER A 405 -8.44 15.97 -1.28
N GLY A 406 -8.85 14.73 -1.47
CA GLY A 406 -9.92 14.29 -2.37
C GLY A 406 -10.57 12.99 -1.88
N PHE A 407 -11.27 12.31 -2.79
CA PHE A 407 -11.74 10.94 -2.57
C PHE A 407 -10.56 9.99 -2.78
N SER A 408 -9.93 9.55 -1.68
CA SER A 408 -8.63 8.88 -1.72
C SER A 408 -8.74 7.40 -1.39
N TRP A 409 -8.08 6.56 -2.20
CA TRP A 409 -8.09 5.10 -2.13
C TRP A 409 -6.81 4.50 -1.53
N GLU A 410 -5.67 5.04 -1.89
CA GLU A 410 -4.37 4.60 -1.38
C GLU A 410 -3.71 5.72 -0.60
N ALA A 411 -2.91 5.37 0.40
CA ALA A 411 -2.04 6.27 1.14
C ALA A 411 -0.61 5.73 1.09
N ARG A 412 0.39 6.61 0.87
CA ARG A 412 1.81 6.24 0.86
C ARG A 412 2.67 7.28 1.53
N LEU A 413 3.67 6.80 2.25
CA LEU A 413 4.73 7.56 2.88
C LEU A 413 6.08 7.12 2.30
N ALA A 414 6.90 8.06 1.81
CA ALA A 414 8.24 7.78 1.30
C ALA A 414 9.09 9.04 1.29
N ASP A 415 10.41 8.88 1.34
CA ASP A 415 11.38 9.98 1.27
C ASP A 415 11.93 10.06 -0.17
N PHE A 416 11.36 10.97 -0.97
CA PHE A 416 11.69 11.08 -2.40
C PHE A 416 12.90 11.99 -2.70
N ASP A 417 13.38 12.79 -1.76
CA ASP A 417 14.56 13.63 -1.93
C ASP A 417 15.69 13.30 -0.92
N ASN A 418 15.53 12.22 -0.18
CA ASN A 418 16.51 11.67 0.75
C ASN A 418 16.90 12.63 1.87
N ASP A 419 16.00 13.52 2.32
CA ASP A 419 16.26 14.45 3.42
C ASP A 419 16.00 13.86 4.81
N GLY A 420 15.54 12.62 4.86
CA GLY A 420 15.15 11.87 6.06
C GLY A 420 13.75 12.25 6.57
N VAL A 421 12.94 12.98 5.80
CA VAL A 421 11.54 13.31 6.12
C VAL A 421 10.63 12.69 5.07
N LEU A 422 9.67 11.90 5.51
CA LEU A 422 8.74 11.25 4.57
C LEU A 422 7.80 12.27 3.95
N GLU A 423 7.67 12.24 2.62
CA GLU A 423 6.56 12.81 1.88
C GLU A 423 5.34 11.91 2.00
N ALA A 424 4.14 12.50 1.78
CA ALA A 424 2.90 11.74 1.78
C ALA A 424 2.16 11.88 0.45
N MET A 425 1.63 10.77 -0.06
CA MET A 425 0.88 10.70 -1.30
C MET A 425 -0.45 9.97 -1.11
N GLN A 426 -1.39 10.23 -2.01
CA GLN A 426 -2.64 9.48 -2.07
C GLN A 426 -3.09 9.26 -3.52
N ALA A 427 -3.73 8.11 -3.77
CA ALA A 427 -4.41 7.84 -5.03
C ALA A 427 -5.85 8.34 -4.94
N CYS A 428 -6.22 9.32 -5.76
CA CYS A 428 -7.50 10.02 -5.69
C CYS A 428 -8.39 9.80 -6.92
N GLY A 429 -9.69 10.07 -6.70
CA GLY A 429 -10.74 10.01 -7.71
C GLY A 429 -11.61 8.76 -7.59
N PHE A 430 -12.89 8.83 -8.02
CA PHE A 430 -13.78 7.69 -7.89
C PHE A 430 -14.45 7.32 -9.22
N ILE A 431 -15.48 8.01 -9.64
CA ILE A 431 -16.19 7.79 -10.90
C ILE A 431 -16.09 9.06 -11.74
N LYS A 432 -15.47 8.98 -12.92
CA LYS A 432 -15.27 10.13 -13.82
C LYS A 432 -16.35 10.21 -14.87
N GLY A 433 -17.06 11.33 -14.90
CA GLY A 433 -18.13 11.57 -15.84
C GLY A 433 -18.50 13.04 -15.96
N LYS A 434 -19.74 13.32 -16.36
CA LYS A 434 -20.26 14.68 -16.54
C LYS A 434 -21.41 15.02 -15.58
N ILE A 435 -22.05 14.00 -14.98
CA ILE A 435 -23.26 14.18 -14.17
C ILE A 435 -22.87 14.03 -12.70
N ASN A 436 -22.71 15.16 -12.01
CA ASN A 436 -22.36 15.17 -10.58
C ASN A 436 -23.44 14.47 -9.75
N ARG A 437 -23.05 13.42 -9.01
CA ARG A 437 -23.92 12.62 -8.15
C ARG A 437 -23.76 12.91 -6.65
N TRP A 438 -22.90 13.87 -6.29
CA TRP A 438 -22.71 14.24 -4.88
C TRP A 438 -24.00 14.68 -4.18
N PRO A 439 -24.89 15.53 -4.78
CA PRO A 439 -26.13 15.94 -4.11
C PRO A 439 -27.04 14.76 -3.78
N GLU A 440 -27.17 13.79 -4.69
CA GLU A 440 -27.99 12.59 -4.49
C GLU A 440 -27.35 11.66 -3.44
N LEU A 441 -26.02 11.51 -3.44
CA LEU A 441 -25.32 10.69 -2.45
C LEU A 441 -25.40 11.31 -1.05
N GLN A 442 -25.29 12.63 -0.93
CA GLN A 442 -25.47 13.33 0.34
C GLN A 442 -26.91 13.16 0.87
N ALA A 443 -27.92 13.25 0.01
CA ALA A 443 -29.30 12.98 0.39
C ALA A 443 -29.49 11.55 0.91
N LEU A 444 -28.88 10.57 0.27
CA LEU A 444 -28.84 9.19 0.75
C LEU A 444 -28.09 9.09 2.10
N GLY A 445 -26.93 9.73 2.20
CA GLY A 445 -26.08 9.74 3.40
C GLY A 445 -26.75 10.34 4.64
N THR A 446 -27.65 11.30 4.45
CA THR A 446 -28.44 11.95 5.53
C THR A 446 -29.79 11.30 5.79
N SER A 447 -30.18 10.31 4.98
CA SER A 447 -31.44 9.56 5.11
C SER A 447 -31.37 8.47 6.20
N ASN A 448 -32.48 7.74 6.34
CA ASN A 448 -32.53 6.59 7.23
C ASN A 448 -31.46 5.54 6.84
N ASP A 449 -30.70 5.08 7.82
CA ASP A 449 -29.62 4.11 7.65
C ASP A 449 -30.07 2.79 7.01
N GLN A 450 -31.30 2.38 7.30
CA GLN A 450 -31.86 1.12 6.80
C GLN A 450 -32.08 1.07 5.28
N ILE A 451 -32.12 2.20 4.57
CA ILE A 451 -32.33 2.18 3.11
C ILE A 451 -31.05 1.95 2.30
N VAL A 452 -29.88 2.15 2.91
CA VAL A 452 -28.59 2.05 2.19
C VAL A 452 -28.27 0.62 1.74
N HIS A 453 -28.84 -0.41 2.38
CA HIS A 453 -28.63 -1.79 1.95
C HIS A 453 -29.33 -2.14 0.62
N ASN A 454 -30.29 -1.33 0.18
CA ASN A 454 -31.04 -1.60 -1.03
C ASN A 454 -30.57 -0.70 -2.19
N PRO A 455 -29.96 -1.26 -3.24
CA PRO A 455 -29.41 -0.52 -4.39
C PRO A 455 -30.42 0.36 -5.11
N ARG A 456 -31.72 0.09 -4.98
CA ARG A 456 -32.79 0.88 -5.63
C ARG A 456 -32.87 2.32 -5.12
N PHE A 457 -32.42 2.60 -3.91
CA PHE A 457 -32.43 3.93 -3.31
C PHE A 457 -31.14 4.71 -3.58
N TRP A 458 -30.14 4.07 -4.15
CA TRP A 458 -28.85 4.70 -4.47
C TRP A 458 -29.00 5.66 -5.66
N PRO A 459 -28.13 6.67 -5.77
CA PRO A 459 -28.00 7.48 -6.98
C PRO A 459 -27.81 6.60 -8.21
N ASN A 460 -28.17 7.12 -9.38
CA ASN A 460 -27.99 6.39 -10.64
C ASN A 460 -26.53 6.44 -11.10
N PHE A 461 -25.69 5.58 -10.56
CA PHE A 461 -24.27 5.42 -10.92
C PHE A 461 -24.11 4.53 -12.16
N LYS A 462 -24.55 5.02 -13.31
CA LYS A 462 -24.32 4.43 -14.64
C LYS A 462 -23.22 5.18 -15.38
N PRO A 463 -22.74 4.69 -16.54
CA PRO A 463 -21.80 5.43 -17.38
C PRO A 463 -22.23 6.87 -17.61
N GLY A 464 -21.30 7.81 -17.41
CA GLY A 464 -21.54 9.24 -17.45
C GLY A 464 -21.84 9.91 -16.10
N ALA A 465 -22.08 9.14 -15.03
CA ALA A 465 -22.10 9.66 -13.66
C ALA A 465 -20.71 10.15 -13.27
N ASP A 466 -20.65 11.19 -12.43
CA ASP A 466 -19.44 11.70 -11.80
C ASP A 466 -19.59 11.68 -10.28
N LEU A 467 -18.56 11.20 -9.60
CA LEU A 467 -18.40 11.30 -8.16
C LEU A 467 -16.90 11.45 -7.87
N SER A 468 -16.45 12.67 -7.65
CA SER A 468 -15.02 12.97 -7.43
C SER A 468 -14.08 12.43 -8.52
N GLY A 469 -14.56 12.23 -9.74
CA GLY A 469 -13.76 11.74 -10.86
C GLY A 469 -12.72 12.73 -11.37
N HIS A 470 -12.74 13.95 -10.86
CA HIS A 470 -11.82 15.03 -11.20
C HIS A 470 -10.87 15.40 -10.06
N ASP A 471 -10.86 14.66 -8.96
CA ASP A 471 -9.87 14.81 -7.89
C ASP A 471 -8.50 14.36 -8.39
N CYS A 472 -7.47 15.14 -8.04
CA CYS A 472 -6.08 14.86 -8.41
C CYS A 472 -5.34 14.20 -7.25
N ASN A 473 -4.33 13.40 -7.56
CA ASN A 473 -3.45 12.82 -6.56
C ASN A 473 -2.63 13.93 -5.86
N PRO A 474 -2.70 14.07 -4.54
CA PRO A 474 -1.86 15.01 -3.81
C PRO A 474 -0.43 14.49 -3.69
N PHE A 475 0.51 15.42 -3.61
CA PHE A 475 1.88 15.19 -3.21
C PHE A 475 2.21 16.16 -2.07
N PHE A 476 2.27 15.66 -0.85
CA PHE A 476 2.44 16.47 0.36
C PHE A 476 3.89 16.47 0.81
N VAL A 477 4.43 17.66 1.00
CA VAL A 477 5.82 17.89 1.43
C VAL A 477 5.82 18.76 2.68
N ARG A 478 6.69 18.43 3.63
CA ARG A 478 6.81 19.14 4.89
C ARG A 478 7.51 20.49 4.71
N GLY A 479 6.85 21.56 5.12
CA GLY A 479 7.40 22.91 5.14
C GLY A 479 8.27 23.18 6.38
N VAL A 480 8.90 24.34 6.40
CA VAL A 480 9.80 24.78 7.51
C VAL A 480 9.05 24.99 8.83
N ASP A 481 7.74 25.18 8.80
CA ASP A 481 6.86 25.29 9.96
C ASP A 481 6.42 23.93 10.52
N GLY A 482 6.88 22.83 9.90
CA GLY A 482 6.57 21.46 10.28
C GLY A 482 5.23 20.92 9.75
N ARG A 483 4.46 21.71 8.97
CA ARG A 483 3.21 21.29 8.33
C ARG A 483 3.47 20.76 6.93
N TYR A 484 2.58 19.92 6.46
CA TYR A 484 2.60 19.38 5.10
C TYR A 484 1.73 20.25 4.17
N TYR A 485 2.23 20.43 2.96
CA TYR A 485 1.58 21.20 1.91
C TYR A 485 1.51 20.40 0.63
N ASN A 486 0.32 20.38 0.02
CA ASN A 486 0.15 19.72 -1.28
C ASN A 486 0.79 20.54 -2.39
N ILE A 487 1.88 20.02 -2.96
CA ILE A 487 2.63 20.66 -4.05
C ILE A 487 2.42 19.98 -5.41
N ALA A 488 1.39 19.15 -5.57
CA ALA A 488 1.11 18.47 -6.84
C ALA A 488 0.94 19.45 -8.00
N ALA A 489 0.30 20.62 -7.77
CA ALA A 489 0.10 21.62 -8.81
C ALA A 489 1.41 22.23 -9.36
N PRO A 490 2.34 22.75 -8.56
CA PRO A 490 3.60 23.23 -9.08
C PRO A 490 4.50 22.12 -9.67
N LEU A 491 4.29 20.84 -9.30
CA LEU A 491 4.97 19.70 -9.92
C LEU A 491 4.33 19.23 -11.25
N GLY A 492 3.20 19.80 -11.65
CA GLY A 492 2.47 19.35 -12.85
C GLY A 492 1.70 18.03 -12.67
N LEU A 493 1.52 17.55 -11.44
CA LEU A 493 0.82 16.30 -11.11
C LEU A 493 -0.70 16.50 -10.93
N VAL A 494 -1.30 17.40 -11.71
CA VAL A 494 -2.71 17.81 -11.55
C VAL A 494 -3.67 17.16 -12.54
N GLU A 495 -3.25 16.15 -13.26
CA GLU A 495 -4.14 15.41 -14.16
C GLU A 495 -5.03 14.46 -13.33
N PRO A 496 -6.37 14.56 -13.42
CA PRO A 496 -7.26 13.64 -12.72
C PRO A 496 -7.28 12.29 -13.42
N MET A 497 -6.55 11.32 -12.84
CA MET A 497 -6.34 9.99 -13.40
C MET A 497 -7.28 8.92 -12.87
N VAL A 498 -8.01 9.21 -11.78
CA VAL A 498 -8.86 8.24 -11.06
C VAL A 498 -8.01 7.04 -10.57
N SER A 499 -7.03 7.33 -9.76
CA SER A 499 -6.05 6.33 -9.28
C SER A 499 -6.61 5.44 -8.16
N ARG A 500 -6.08 4.21 -8.05
CA ARG A 500 -6.42 3.25 -7.00
C ARG A 500 -5.22 2.81 -6.18
N GLY A 501 -4.08 2.59 -6.81
CA GLY A 501 -2.86 2.12 -6.17
C GLY A 501 -1.67 3.00 -6.47
N ILE A 502 -0.75 3.09 -5.52
CA ILE A 502 0.58 3.69 -5.67
C ILE A 502 1.60 2.66 -5.18
N ALA A 503 2.47 2.19 -6.06
CA ALA A 503 3.62 1.36 -5.72
C ALA A 503 4.89 2.21 -5.72
N ILE A 504 5.84 1.92 -4.84
CA ILE A 504 7.07 2.69 -4.65
C ILE A 504 8.27 1.75 -4.63
N ALA A 505 9.32 2.08 -5.38
CA ALA A 505 10.61 1.42 -5.37
C ALA A 505 11.69 2.34 -5.99
N ASP A 506 12.95 2.08 -5.74
CA ASP A 506 14.07 2.60 -6.54
C ASP A 506 14.30 1.60 -7.69
N VAL A 507 13.72 1.91 -8.87
CA VAL A 507 13.66 0.92 -9.97
C VAL A 507 14.94 0.83 -10.79
N ASP A 508 15.86 1.78 -10.67
CA ASP A 508 17.14 1.79 -11.40
C ASP A 508 18.38 1.75 -10.50
N GLY A 509 18.18 1.69 -9.17
CA GLY A 509 19.25 1.57 -8.18
C GLY A 509 20.04 2.84 -7.95
N ASP A 510 19.50 4.00 -8.33
CA ASP A 510 20.20 5.30 -8.21
C ASP A 510 20.02 5.96 -6.82
N GLY A 511 19.20 5.38 -5.97
CA GLY A 511 18.92 5.80 -4.59
C GLY A 511 17.78 6.81 -4.46
N ARG A 512 17.08 7.13 -5.54
CA ARG A 512 15.88 7.94 -5.52
C ARG A 512 14.66 7.04 -5.71
N LEU A 513 13.70 7.15 -4.81
CA LEU A 513 12.46 6.37 -4.93
C LEU A 513 11.60 6.86 -6.08
N ASP A 514 11.18 5.94 -6.94
CA ASP A 514 10.20 6.14 -7.99
C ASP A 514 8.81 5.72 -7.51
N PHE A 515 7.76 6.12 -8.24
CA PHE A 515 6.42 5.63 -7.96
C PHE A 515 5.63 5.32 -9.22
N VAL A 516 4.74 4.34 -9.09
CA VAL A 516 3.80 3.94 -10.14
C VAL A 516 2.38 4.18 -9.66
N THR A 517 1.53 4.76 -10.52
CA THR A 517 0.09 4.90 -10.26
C THR A 517 -0.71 3.92 -11.10
N ALA A 518 -1.56 3.11 -10.45
CA ALA A 518 -2.56 2.28 -11.11
C ALA A 518 -3.88 3.05 -11.26
N ASN A 519 -4.34 3.24 -12.49
CA ASN A 519 -5.46 4.09 -12.83
C ASN A 519 -6.68 3.30 -13.30
N GLN A 520 -7.84 3.65 -12.76
CA GLN A 520 -9.12 3.05 -13.12
C GLN A 520 -9.60 3.64 -14.45
N TRP A 521 -9.88 2.78 -15.42
CA TRP A 521 -10.41 3.14 -16.74
C TRP A 521 -9.51 4.05 -17.61
N GLY A 522 -8.23 4.17 -17.25
CA GLY A 522 -7.24 4.93 -17.98
C GLY A 522 -5.87 4.24 -17.96
N PRO A 523 -4.90 4.71 -18.75
CA PRO A 523 -3.54 4.20 -18.71
C PRO A 523 -2.91 4.46 -17.34
N SER A 524 -2.09 3.52 -16.88
CA SER A 524 -1.28 3.62 -15.67
C SER A 524 0.11 4.16 -16.01
N TYR A 525 0.79 4.78 -15.03
CA TYR A 525 2.04 5.50 -15.29
C TYR A 525 3.09 5.22 -14.23
N LEU A 526 4.34 5.10 -14.67
CA LEU A 526 5.53 5.31 -13.86
C LEU A 526 5.84 6.80 -13.77
N PHE A 527 6.27 7.25 -12.61
CA PHE A 527 6.87 8.56 -12.37
C PHE A 527 8.29 8.33 -11.89
N HIS A 528 9.23 8.40 -12.84
CA HIS A 528 10.64 8.24 -12.56
C HIS A 528 11.20 9.51 -11.92
N ASN A 529 11.91 9.35 -10.81
CA ASN A 529 12.40 10.43 -9.97
C ASN A 529 13.71 11.03 -10.52
N GLU A 530 13.63 12.19 -11.13
CA GLU A 530 14.75 12.97 -11.61
C GLU A 530 15.04 14.18 -10.70
N SER A 531 14.73 14.09 -9.40
CA SER A 531 14.89 15.20 -8.45
C SER A 531 16.35 15.64 -8.34
N PRO A 532 16.59 16.95 -8.40
CA PRO A 532 17.95 17.48 -8.26
C PRO A 532 18.36 17.54 -6.78
N ASN A 533 19.65 17.41 -6.52
CA ASN A 533 20.25 17.66 -5.20
C ASN A 533 19.65 16.81 -4.06
N THR A 534 19.32 15.57 -4.34
CA THR A 534 18.87 14.62 -3.31
C THR A 534 19.95 14.35 -2.27
N GLY A 535 19.56 14.06 -1.04
CA GLY A 535 20.46 13.67 0.05
C GLY A 535 21.17 12.33 -0.20
N ALA A 536 22.06 11.95 0.70
CA ALA A 536 22.57 10.59 0.78
C ALA A 536 21.43 9.66 1.27
N PHE A 537 21.57 8.36 1.01
CA PHE A 537 20.59 7.36 1.44
C PHE A 537 21.28 6.09 1.95
N LEU A 538 20.55 5.29 2.74
CA LEU A 538 20.89 3.91 3.08
C LEU A 538 19.72 3.02 2.64
N GLY A 539 19.97 2.15 1.67
CA GLY A 539 19.01 1.16 1.20
C GLY A 539 19.41 -0.25 1.67
N LEU A 540 18.42 -1.06 2.07
CA LEU A 540 18.64 -2.40 2.60
C LEU A 540 17.71 -3.41 1.92
N HIS A 541 18.31 -4.40 1.25
CA HIS A 541 17.67 -5.65 0.85
C HIS A 541 17.90 -6.66 1.98
N LEU A 542 16.94 -6.81 2.89
CA LEU A 542 17.03 -7.76 3.99
C LEU A 542 16.47 -9.11 3.55
N ILE A 543 17.31 -10.14 3.51
CA ILE A 543 16.94 -11.48 3.03
C ILE A 543 17.28 -12.57 4.04
N HIS A 544 16.45 -13.60 4.10
CA HIS A 544 16.73 -14.84 4.80
C HIS A 544 17.83 -15.64 4.12
N PRO A 545 18.43 -16.67 4.77
CA PRO A 545 19.47 -17.51 4.18
C PRO A 545 19.07 -18.23 2.88
N ASN A 546 17.79 -18.50 2.67
CA ASN A 546 17.23 -19.10 1.46
C ASN A 546 17.05 -18.09 0.30
N GLY A 547 17.23 -16.78 0.55
CA GLY A 547 17.04 -15.70 -0.45
C GLY A 547 15.69 -14.98 -0.37
N SER A 548 14.72 -15.47 0.41
CA SER A 548 13.42 -14.84 0.59
C SER A 548 13.55 -13.47 1.26
N PRO A 549 12.76 -12.46 0.91
CA PRO A 549 12.67 -11.21 1.66
C PRO A 549 12.29 -11.46 3.12
N ALA A 550 12.96 -10.78 4.04
CA ALA A 550 12.71 -10.92 5.48
C ALA A 550 11.52 -10.04 5.90
N ILE A 551 10.32 -10.40 5.45
CA ILE A 551 9.08 -9.67 5.76
C ILE A 551 8.94 -9.49 7.28
N GLY A 552 8.63 -8.26 7.72
CA GLY A 552 8.51 -7.92 9.13
C GLY A 552 9.84 -7.57 9.83
N ALA A 553 11.00 -7.75 9.15
CA ALA A 553 12.26 -7.27 9.71
C ALA A 553 12.27 -5.75 9.82
N VAL A 554 12.76 -5.23 10.96
CA VAL A 554 12.76 -3.81 11.31
C VAL A 554 14.18 -3.30 11.35
N ALA A 555 14.44 -2.18 10.68
CA ALA A 555 15.70 -1.45 10.76
C ALA A 555 15.51 -0.11 11.48
N ARG A 556 16.48 0.27 12.32
CA ARG A 556 16.48 1.53 13.06
C ARG A 556 17.85 2.20 12.94
N LEU A 557 17.85 3.52 12.76
CA LEU A 557 19.09 4.32 12.79
C LEU A 557 18.86 5.70 13.43
N GLY A 558 19.94 6.31 13.88
CA GLY A 558 19.92 7.68 14.42
C GLY A 558 20.68 8.65 13.53
N LEU A 559 20.10 9.82 13.30
CA LEU A 559 20.73 10.91 12.56
C LEU A 559 21.46 11.89 13.51
N PRO A 560 22.50 12.61 13.05
CA PRO A 560 23.24 13.56 13.89
C PRO A 560 22.40 14.70 14.48
N ASN A 561 21.28 15.02 13.84
CA ASN A 561 20.32 16.04 14.29
C ASN A 561 19.41 15.55 15.43
N GLY A 562 19.63 14.33 15.94
CA GLY A 562 18.86 13.72 17.02
C GLY A 562 17.59 12.99 16.59
N ARG A 563 17.24 13.01 15.31
CA ARG A 563 16.14 12.20 14.77
C ARG A 563 16.50 10.72 14.79
N LYS A 564 15.50 9.89 15.05
CA LYS A 564 15.59 8.44 14.93
C LYS A 564 14.67 8.01 13.82
N LEU A 565 15.17 7.18 12.91
CA LEU A 565 14.36 6.66 11.81
C LEU A 565 14.12 5.18 12.02
N VAL A 566 12.92 4.74 11.71
CA VAL A 566 12.52 3.34 11.71
C VAL A 566 11.80 3.00 10.41
N ALA A 567 12.09 1.81 9.88
CA ALA A 567 11.34 1.24 8.77
C ALA A 567 11.29 -0.28 8.91
N GLN A 568 10.29 -0.89 8.28
CA GLN A 568 10.06 -2.33 8.29
C GLN A 568 9.99 -2.85 6.86
N VAL A 569 10.44 -4.07 6.62
CA VAL A 569 10.21 -4.79 5.35
C VAL A 569 8.72 -5.06 5.22
N ASP A 570 8.07 -4.37 4.28
CA ASP A 570 6.61 -4.38 4.11
C ASP A 570 6.12 -5.68 3.46
N GLY A 571 5.06 -6.24 4.00
CA GLY A 571 4.37 -7.45 3.51
C GLY A 571 3.14 -7.16 2.64
N GLY A 572 3.07 -5.99 1.99
CA GLY A 572 1.96 -5.65 1.10
C GLY A 572 0.87 -4.81 1.78
N THR A 573 1.26 -3.89 2.65
CA THR A 573 0.36 -2.90 3.27
C THR A 573 -0.34 -2.05 2.20
N GLY A 574 -1.62 -1.72 2.41
CA GLY A 574 -2.41 -0.79 1.61
C GLY A 574 -3.58 -1.39 0.87
N HIS A 575 -4.09 -0.65 -0.13
CA HIS A 575 -5.26 -1.05 -0.93
C HIS A 575 -4.86 -1.82 -2.19
N SER A 576 -4.28 -1.15 -3.18
CA SER A 576 -4.03 -1.71 -4.52
C SER A 576 -2.61 -1.46 -5.05
N GLY A 577 -1.81 -0.63 -4.39
CA GLY A 577 -0.39 -0.46 -4.66
C GLY A 577 0.44 -1.34 -3.73
N ARG A 578 1.57 -1.88 -4.21
CA ARG A 578 2.52 -2.63 -3.38
C ARG A 578 3.92 -2.13 -3.64
N ARG A 579 4.60 -1.68 -2.58
CA ARG A 579 6.02 -1.30 -2.65
C ARG A 579 6.91 -2.53 -2.74
N SER A 580 8.16 -2.35 -3.18
CA SER A 580 9.18 -3.39 -3.04
C SER A 580 9.42 -3.74 -1.57
N PRO A 581 9.84 -4.98 -1.26
CA PRO A 581 10.15 -5.40 0.11
C PRO A 581 11.53 -4.88 0.58
N ASP A 582 11.84 -3.64 0.28
CA ASP A 582 13.12 -3.01 0.59
C ASP A 582 12.94 -1.91 1.64
N ILE A 583 13.97 -1.68 2.42
CA ILE A 583 14.02 -0.55 3.34
C ILE A 583 14.86 0.56 2.71
N HIS A 584 14.37 1.79 2.78
CA HIS A 584 15.05 2.97 2.30
C HIS A 584 14.99 4.09 3.35
N PHE A 585 16.15 4.65 3.68
CA PHE A 585 16.31 5.78 4.58
C PHE A 585 17.02 6.93 3.87
N GLY A 586 16.44 8.10 3.81
CA GLY A 586 17.15 9.31 3.47
C GLY A 586 18.00 9.79 4.65
N LEU A 587 19.22 10.19 4.37
CA LEU A 587 20.20 10.60 5.36
C LEU A 587 20.48 12.11 5.32
N GLY A 588 19.90 12.81 4.33
CA GLY A 588 20.16 14.22 4.10
C GLY A 588 21.61 14.49 3.74
N LYS A 589 22.22 15.47 4.40
CA LYS A 589 23.63 15.84 4.20
C LYS A 589 24.55 14.91 4.98
N TRP A 590 24.78 13.73 4.44
CA TRP A 590 25.69 12.73 5.00
C TRP A 590 26.86 12.50 4.05
N GLU A 591 28.07 12.36 4.60
CA GLU A 591 29.25 12.07 3.79
C GLU A 591 29.22 10.62 3.28
N LYS A 592 29.41 10.42 1.97
CA LYS A 592 29.31 9.09 1.34
C LYS A 592 30.29 8.04 1.89
N SER A 593 31.37 8.49 2.50
CA SER A 593 32.40 7.61 3.11
C SER A 593 32.20 7.38 4.61
N GLU A 594 31.27 8.09 5.25
CA GLU A 594 31.02 7.97 6.68
C GLU A 594 29.98 6.87 6.93
N PRO A 595 30.32 5.82 7.69
CA PRO A 595 29.38 4.75 7.95
C PRO A 595 28.23 5.21 8.87
N VAL A 596 27.05 4.64 8.61
CA VAL A 596 25.85 4.80 9.42
C VAL A 596 25.68 3.54 10.25
N ARG A 597 25.47 3.71 11.55
CA ARG A 597 25.09 2.61 12.43
C ARG A 597 23.61 2.30 12.26
N VAL A 598 23.31 1.09 11.81
CA VAL A 598 21.93 0.59 11.66
C VAL A 598 21.75 -0.63 12.58
N GLU A 599 20.62 -0.66 13.29
CA GLU A 599 20.19 -1.76 14.12
C GLU A 599 19.04 -2.49 13.43
N ILE A 600 19.23 -3.79 13.17
CA ILE A 600 18.27 -4.65 12.47
C ILE A 600 17.74 -5.67 13.47
N SER A 601 16.42 -5.82 13.53
CA SER A 601 15.72 -6.80 14.35
C SER A 601 14.81 -7.63 13.46
N TRP A 602 14.81 -8.93 13.61
CA TRP A 602 13.98 -9.84 12.81
C TRP A 602 13.65 -11.11 13.58
N ARG A 603 12.64 -11.81 13.11
CA ARG A 603 12.33 -13.17 13.55
C ARG A 603 12.90 -14.16 12.54
N ASN A 604 13.69 -15.12 13.00
CA ASN A 604 14.26 -16.13 12.09
C ASN A 604 13.25 -17.25 11.82
N GLN A 605 13.55 -18.11 10.84
CA GLN A 605 12.70 -19.26 10.46
C GLN A 605 12.52 -20.34 11.54
N GLN A 606 12.98 -20.13 12.77
CA GLN A 606 12.69 -20.92 13.96
C GLN A 606 11.87 -20.13 14.99
N GLY A 607 11.27 -19.02 14.58
CA GLY A 607 10.46 -18.16 15.42
C GLY A 607 11.23 -17.35 16.48
N LYS A 608 12.57 -17.32 16.43
CA LYS A 608 13.39 -16.63 17.43
C LYS A 608 13.72 -15.21 16.99
N VAL A 609 13.49 -14.26 17.89
CA VAL A 609 13.91 -12.87 17.71
C VAL A 609 15.43 -12.77 17.68
N GLN A 610 15.94 -12.05 16.71
CA GLN A 610 17.36 -11.78 16.48
C GLN A 610 17.60 -10.28 16.37
N HIS A 611 18.79 -9.82 16.78
CA HIS A 611 19.21 -8.43 16.68
C HIS A 611 20.64 -8.36 16.14
N TRP A 612 20.88 -7.40 15.25
CA TRP A 612 22.19 -7.16 14.68
C TRP A 612 22.42 -5.66 14.53
N ALA A 613 23.62 -5.19 14.88
CA ALA A 613 24.05 -3.82 14.63
C ALA A 613 25.19 -3.83 13.61
N LEU A 614 25.04 -3.02 12.56
CA LEU A 614 25.98 -2.92 11.45
C LEU A 614 26.43 -1.46 11.26
N GLU A 615 27.64 -1.28 10.78
CA GLU A 615 28.15 0.00 10.27
C GLU A 615 28.21 -0.09 8.74
N LEU A 616 27.35 0.64 8.05
CA LEU A 616 27.20 0.61 6.59
C LEU A 616 27.43 2.00 6.00
N VAL A 617 28.16 2.10 4.91
CA VAL A 617 28.27 3.36 4.17
C VAL A 617 26.98 3.65 3.40
N PRO A 618 26.63 4.92 3.10
CA PRO A 618 25.49 5.24 2.25
C PRO A 618 25.49 4.46 0.92
N GLY A 619 24.30 4.04 0.49
CA GLY A 619 24.05 3.25 -0.72
C GLY A 619 23.22 2.01 -0.45
N TRP A 620 23.02 1.17 -1.47
CA TRP A 620 22.32 -0.09 -1.39
C TRP A 620 23.18 -1.21 -0.82
N HIS A 621 22.60 -2.01 0.09
CA HIS A 621 23.22 -3.17 0.72
C HIS A 621 22.28 -4.36 0.76
N THR A 622 22.73 -5.50 0.28
CA THR A 622 22.05 -6.79 0.52
C THR A 622 22.59 -7.41 1.81
N VAL A 623 21.74 -7.58 2.80
CA VAL A 623 22.07 -8.13 4.12
C VAL A 623 21.36 -9.47 4.30
N GLN A 624 22.14 -10.58 4.23
CA GLN A 624 21.62 -11.89 4.53
C GLN A 624 21.58 -12.10 6.05
N LEU A 625 20.37 -12.21 6.58
CA LEU A 625 20.09 -12.36 8.01
C LEU A 625 20.39 -13.79 8.48
N ARG A 626 21.41 -13.94 9.32
CA ARG A 626 21.86 -15.24 9.86
C ARG A 626 21.51 -15.33 11.33
N ASN A 627 21.34 -16.57 11.82
CA ASN A 627 21.19 -16.78 13.25
C ASN A 627 22.41 -16.26 14.01
N VAL A 628 22.19 -15.43 15.03
CA VAL A 628 23.23 -14.93 15.92
C VAL A 628 23.25 -15.85 17.14
N ASP A 629 24.36 -16.57 17.38
CA ASP A 629 24.50 -17.41 18.57
C ASP A 629 24.48 -16.55 19.83
N ALA A 630 23.95 -17.11 20.94
CA ALA A 630 23.68 -16.44 22.22
C ALA A 630 24.91 -15.79 22.90
N LEU A 631 26.09 -15.83 22.31
CA LEU A 631 27.30 -15.21 22.83
C LEU A 631 27.70 -13.89 22.17
N GLY A 632 26.91 -13.39 21.18
CA GLY A 632 27.22 -12.10 20.55
C GLY A 632 28.57 -12.00 19.85
N ILE A 633 29.30 -13.12 19.74
CA ILE A 633 30.55 -13.24 19.04
C ILE A 633 30.25 -13.89 17.70
N SER A 634 29.92 -13.04 16.68
CA SER A 634 30.15 -13.51 15.32
C SER A 634 31.63 -13.89 15.28
N THR A 635 31.96 -15.14 15.09
CA THR A 635 33.25 -15.50 14.55
C THR A 635 33.32 -14.84 13.19
N LEU A 636 33.83 -13.63 13.17
CA LEU A 636 34.29 -12.91 11.99
C LEU A 636 35.41 -13.78 11.37
N GLY A 637 35.03 -14.85 10.71
CA GLY A 637 35.84 -15.41 9.66
C GLY A 637 35.94 -14.33 8.59
N ALA A 638 37.12 -13.77 8.49
CA ALA A 638 37.64 -12.83 7.49
C ALA A 638 36.56 -12.18 6.63
N GLN A 639 36.35 -10.87 6.82
CA GLN A 639 35.69 -9.99 5.87
C GLN A 639 36.19 -10.30 4.45
N LYS A 640 35.48 -11.14 3.70
CA LYS A 640 35.42 -10.97 2.27
C LYS A 640 34.41 -9.86 2.08
N THR A 641 34.91 -8.66 1.92
CA THR A 641 34.22 -7.58 1.25
C THR A 641 33.60 -8.20 0.01
N VAL A 642 32.29 -8.42 0.02
CA VAL A 642 31.55 -8.71 -1.21
C VAL A 642 31.61 -7.39 -1.96
N LYS A 643 32.53 -7.27 -2.90
CA LYS A 643 32.52 -6.21 -3.88
C LYS A 643 31.17 -6.30 -4.56
N ALA A 644 30.30 -5.33 -4.28
CA ALA A 644 29.20 -5.02 -5.16
C ALA A 644 29.79 -4.96 -6.58
N ALA A 645 29.23 -5.73 -7.49
CA ALA A 645 29.56 -5.63 -8.89
C ALA A 645 28.98 -4.30 -9.39
N ILE A 646 29.67 -3.21 -9.10
CA ILE A 646 29.45 -1.94 -9.75
C ILE A 646 29.94 -2.14 -11.17
N HIS A 647 29.04 -2.34 -12.12
CA HIS A 647 29.32 -2.12 -13.53
C HIS A 647 29.44 -0.62 -13.73
N SER A 648 30.64 -0.09 -13.46
CA SER A 648 31.02 1.24 -13.91
C SER A 648 31.06 1.22 -15.44
N MET A 649 30.08 1.82 -16.08
CA MET A 649 30.23 2.27 -17.46
C MET A 649 31.18 3.49 -17.47
N ALA A 650 32.48 3.23 -17.42
CA ALA A 650 33.46 4.21 -17.80
C ALA A 650 33.34 4.41 -19.32
N SER A 651 33.07 5.65 -19.72
CA SER A 651 33.11 6.13 -21.08
C SER A 651 34.38 5.68 -21.80
N ALA A 652 34.24 4.80 -22.78
CA ALA A 652 35.30 4.53 -23.75
C ALA A 652 35.36 5.70 -24.77
N GLY A 653 36.17 6.70 -24.46
CA GLY A 653 36.60 7.68 -25.42
C GLY A 653 37.56 7.02 -26.43
N GLY A 654 37.01 6.61 -27.54
CA GLY A 654 37.77 6.13 -28.67
C GLY A 654 38.41 7.30 -29.41
N THR A 655 39.73 7.48 -29.27
CA THR A 655 40.55 8.33 -30.15
C THR A 655 40.57 7.74 -31.56
N VAL A 656 39.98 8.46 -32.50
CA VAL A 656 40.16 8.22 -33.93
C VAL A 656 41.59 8.60 -34.31
N ARG A 657 42.40 7.64 -34.73
CA ARG A 657 43.63 7.90 -35.47
C ARG A 657 43.31 8.03 -36.96
N THR A 658 43.45 9.21 -37.47
CA THR A 658 43.57 9.46 -38.90
C THR A 658 44.90 8.92 -39.40
N SER A 659 44.90 8.16 -40.45
CA SER A 659 46.01 7.90 -41.35
C SER A 659 45.56 8.06 -42.78
N GLU A 660 45.96 9.13 -43.41
CA GLU A 660 46.11 9.25 -44.86
C GLU A 660 47.45 8.62 -45.28
N PRO A 661 47.66 8.36 -46.58
CA PRO A 661 46.98 8.87 -47.74
C PRO A 661 46.06 7.86 -48.45
#